data_b7bddd551f91416d37f9d03534e4b4bc
#
_entry.id   b7bddd551f91416d37f9d03534e4b4bc
#
_cell.length_a   1.000
_cell.length_b   1.000
_cell.length_c   1.000
_cell.angle_alpha   90.00
_cell.angle_beta   90.00
_cell.angle_gamma   90.00
#
_symmetry.space_group_name_H-M   'P 1'
#
loop_
_entity.id
_entity.type
_entity.pdbx_description
1 polymer ?
#
loop_
_entity_poly.entity_id
_entity_poly.type
_entity_poly.pdbx_seq_one_letter_code
_entity_poly.pdbx_strand_id
1 'polypeptide(L)'
;LLETEQNDSQNLLVITAATEETDGFQRFMRTAREFNYTVKVLGLGEDWKGGDVARTVGGGQKVRWLKKELPETFTLLFSNSYDVIFASGPEELLSKFSRLGHQVVFSAEGFCWPDQRLASKYPEVHSGKRYLNSGGFIGFAADLSAIVQQWKYKDNDDDQLFYTRIFLDKTQRTKFNITLDHRSRIFQNLNGAVDEVVLKFERAKVRARNVAYDTLPVIIHGNGPTKLQLNYLGNYVPTAWTYENGCGICDDDLLFFTDELPLVYVAVFIEHATPFMEEFLDRLTTLNYPTDRIRLFIHNNVVYHERHIQKFWERYRALFPDALLVGPEEDLKEDKARTMAVEACKKDPECDYYFSIDSDVALTNPDTLRILIEENKSVIAPMLSKHGKLWSNFWGALSPEGYYSRSEDYIEIVQGKRIGLWNVPYITQAYLIKGSMLRSKLSQVSLYVDDGMDPDMVFCRSIRDQGVFMFVSNRDEFGRLVASANFNTSRLHPDMWQIFDNPMDWKEKYVHENYSKIFEDEKSFVEQPCPDVYWFPAFSEKMCDHLVETMEDYGEWSGGSHKDERLAGGYENVPTVDIHMNQIGFEKEWLKFLKEYIAPVTEKLYPGYYPKAQAIMNFVVRYRPDEQPSLRPHHDSSTFTINIALNNKGVDYEGGGCKFLRYDCKVESPRKGWSFMHPGRLTHYHEGLPTTRGTRYIMVSFVDP
;
A
#
# COMPACT_ATOMS: atom_id res chain seq x y z
N LEU A 1 -19.58 -50.29 -2.87
CA LEU A 1 -19.66 -49.00 -2.18
C LEU A 1 -18.75 -47.94 -2.81
N LEU A 2 -17.56 -48.26 -3.30
CA LEU A 2 -16.64 -47.32 -3.99
C LEU A 2 -17.05 -47.08 -5.45
N GLU A 3 -17.71 -48.00 -6.11
CA GLU A 3 -18.22 -47.78 -7.49
C GLU A 3 -19.48 -46.93 -7.57
N THR A 4 -20.26 -46.85 -6.49
CA THR A 4 -21.44 -45.98 -6.42
C THR A 4 -21.09 -44.51 -6.17
N GLU A 5 -20.03 -44.22 -5.39
CA GLU A 5 -19.60 -42.83 -5.13
C GLU A 5 -18.95 -42.17 -6.35
N GLN A 6 -18.25 -42.93 -7.21
CA GLN A 6 -17.67 -42.38 -8.45
C GLN A 6 -18.73 -42.08 -9.52
N ASN A 7 -19.86 -42.75 -9.50
CA ASN A 7 -20.95 -42.51 -10.46
C ASN A 7 -21.81 -41.29 -10.12
N ASP A 8 -21.93 -40.95 -8.84
CA ASP A 8 -22.77 -39.82 -8.42
C ASP A 8 -22.16 -38.43 -8.74
N SER A 9 -20.82 -38.30 -8.66
CA SER A 9 -20.14 -37.07 -9.01
C SER A 9 -20.19 -36.73 -10.51
N GLN A 10 -20.36 -37.75 -11.36
CA GLN A 10 -20.49 -37.60 -12.81
C GLN A 10 -21.88 -37.09 -13.25
N ASN A 11 -22.88 -37.14 -12.34
CA ASN A 11 -24.26 -36.77 -12.64
C ASN A 11 -24.67 -35.37 -12.15
N LEU A 12 -23.72 -34.57 -11.68
CA LEU A 12 -23.99 -33.17 -11.25
C LEU A 12 -23.63 -32.20 -12.36
N LEU A 13 -24.57 -31.33 -12.67
CA LEU A 13 -24.37 -30.19 -13.55
C LEU A 13 -24.61 -28.88 -12.79
N VAL A 14 -23.63 -27.98 -12.79
CA VAL A 14 -23.79 -26.62 -12.29
C VAL A 14 -24.26 -25.73 -13.42
N ILE A 15 -25.32 -25.00 -13.19
CA ILE A 15 -25.87 -24.01 -14.15
C ILE A 15 -25.79 -22.64 -13.51
N THR A 16 -25.25 -21.68 -14.22
CA THR A 16 -25.28 -20.27 -13.83
C THR A 16 -25.71 -19.38 -14.98
N ALA A 17 -26.12 -18.17 -14.66
CA ALA A 17 -26.50 -17.16 -15.62
C ALA A 17 -25.53 -15.98 -15.55
N ALA A 18 -24.94 -15.62 -16.68
CA ALA A 18 -24.07 -14.47 -16.81
C ALA A 18 -24.10 -13.92 -18.23
N THR A 19 -24.23 -12.62 -18.39
CA THR A 19 -24.20 -11.96 -19.70
C THR A 19 -22.79 -11.53 -20.12
N GLU A 20 -21.90 -11.35 -19.15
CA GLU A 20 -20.52 -10.93 -19.38
C GLU A 20 -19.56 -11.60 -18.38
N GLU A 21 -18.29 -11.68 -18.76
CA GLU A 21 -17.24 -12.23 -17.92
C GLU A 21 -16.65 -11.15 -16.99
N THR A 22 -17.34 -10.86 -15.89
CA THR A 22 -16.87 -9.93 -14.86
C THR A 22 -15.75 -10.54 -14.00
N ASP A 23 -15.10 -9.74 -13.17
CA ASP A 23 -14.11 -10.24 -12.21
C ASP A 23 -14.74 -11.26 -11.24
N GLY A 24 -15.95 -11.00 -10.80
CA GLY A 24 -16.72 -11.93 -9.97
C GLY A 24 -17.02 -13.25 -10.68
N PHE A 25 -17.38 -13.20 -11.95
CA PHE A 25 -17.59 -14.39 -12.79
C PHE A 25 -16.30 -15.19 -12.94
N GLN A 26 -15.19 -14.55 -13.22
CA GLN A 26 -13.88 -15.23 -13.34
C GLN A 26 -13.49 -15.90 -12.02
N ARG A 27 -13.71 -15.24 -10.90
CA ARG A 27 -13.48 -15.83 -9.57
C ARG A 27 -14.37 -17.05 -9.33
N PHE A 28 -15.66 -16.95 -9.65
CA PHE A 28 -16.59 -18.07 -9.58
C PHE A 28 -16.08 -19.27 -10.39
N MET A 29 -15.76 -19.04 -11.66
CA MET A 29 -15.29 -20.09 -12.56
C MET A 29 -13.97 -20.71 -12.10
N ARG A 30 -13.05 -19.92 -11.54
CA ARG A 30 -11.80 -20.42 -10.98
C ARG A 30 -12.06 -21.36 -9.80
N THR A 31 -12.93 -20.97 -8.86
CA THR A 31 -13.28 -21.84 -7.73
C THR A 31 -14.01 -23.11 -8.17
N ALA A 32 -14.82 -23.01 -9.20
CA ALA A 32 -15.49 -24.17 -9.79
C ALA A 32 -14.47 -25.14 -10.43
N ARG A 33 -13.50 -24.64 -11.16
CA ARG A 33 -12.43 -25.46 -11.77
C ARG A 33 -11.53 -26.12 -10.73
N GLU A 34 -11.26 -25.44 -9.61
CA GLU A 34 -10.47 -26.00 -8.50
C GLU A 34 -11.02 -27.35 -8.02
N PHE A 35 -12.34 -27.51 -8.07
CA PHE A 35 -13.02 -28.73 -7.63
C PHE A 35 -13.56 -29.60 -8.78
N ASN A 36 -13.20 -29.29 -10.02
CA ASN A 36 -13.65 -30.02 -11.22
C ASN A 36 -15.18 -30.04 -11.41
N TYR A 37 -15.88 -28.99 -11.03
CA TYR A 37 -17.30 -28.85 -11.37
C TYR A 37 -17.50 -28.72 -12.87
N THR A 38 -18.53 -29.37 -13.41
CA THR A 38 -19.00 -29.13 -14.77
C THR A 38 -19.98 -27.97 -14.73
N VAL A 39 -19.67 -26.86 -15.41
CA VAL A 39 -20.47 -25.64 -15.37
C VAL A 39 -21.03 -25.32 -16.77
N LYS A 40 -22.33 -25.07 -16.83
CA LYS A 40 -23.02 -24.53 -18.01
C LYS A 40 -23.43 -23.09 -17.73
N VAL A 41 -22.97 -22.15 -18.56
CA VAL A 41 -23.29 -20.73 -18.43
C VAL A 41 -24.37 -20.35 -19.41
N LEU A 42 -25.45 -19.78 -18.91
CA LEU A 42 -26.58 -19.29 -19.71
C LEU A 42 -26.48 -17.79 -19.93
N GLY A 43 -26.74 -17.35 -21.14
CA GLY A 43 -26.90 -15.94 -21.49
C GLY A 43 -25.59 -15.19 -21.79
N LEU A 44 -24.46 -15.88 -21.87
CA LEU A 44 -23.18 -15.23 -22.14
C LEU A 44 -23.19 -14.58 -23.54
N GLY A 45 -22.91 -13.26 -23.58
CA GLY A 45 -22.96 -12.47 -24.80
C GLY A 45 -24.37 -11.95 -25.18
N GLU A 46 -25.41 -12.29 -24.43
CA GLU A 46 -26.75 -11.76 -24.60
C GLU A 46 -26.95 -10.46 -23.79
N ASP A 47 -27.95 -9.68 -24.21
CA ASP A 47 -28.33 -8.48 -23.46
C ASP A 47 -29.09 -8.83 -22.18
N TRP A 48 -28.75 -8.14 -21.07
CA TRP A 48 -29.46 -8.29 -19.82
C TRP A 48 -30.75 -7.47 -19.84
N LYS A 49 -31.89 -8.17 -19.72
CA LYS A 49 -33.24 -7.59 -19.65
C LYS A 49 -33.95 -7.84 -18.32
N GLY A 50 -33.24 -8.39 -17.36
CA GLY A 50 -33.75 -8.77 -16.04
C GLY A 50 -33.92 -7.65 -15.02
N GLY A 51 -33.66 -6.40 -15.39
CA GLY A 51 -33.71 -5.25 -14.48
C GLY A 51 -32.47 -5.09 -13.61
N ASP A 52 -32.50 -4.08 -12.75
CA ASP A 52 -31.42 -3.81 -11.80
C ASP A 52 -31.59 -4.62 -10.51
N VAL A 53 -31.15 -5.87 -10.54
CA VAL A 53 -31.29 -6.81 -9.41
C VAL A 53 -30.49 -6.42 -8.17
N ALA A 54 -29.54 -5.47 -8.30
CA ALA A 54 -28.79 -4.96 -7.17
C ALA A 54 -29.58 -3.96 -6.31
N ARG A 55 -30.56 -3.28 -6.92
CA ARG A 55 -31.29 -2.18 -6.27
C ARG A 55 -32.82 -2.43 -6.21
N THR A 56 -33.33 -3.21 -7.13
CA THR A 56 -34.75 -3.43 -7.29
C THR A 56 -35.08 -4.91 -7.49
N VAL A 57 -36.35 -5.21 -7.70
CA VAL A 57 -36.85 -6.55 -8.09
C VAL A 57 -36.42 -6.87 -9.53
N GLY A 58 -36.26 -8.14 -9.84
CA GLY A 58 -35.93 -8.61 -11.19
C GLY A 58 -35.37 -10.02 -11.23
N GLY A 59 -34.70 -10.35 -12.32
CA GLY A 59 -34.04 -11.63 -12.53
C GLY A 59 -34.86 -12.68 -13.27
N GLY A 60 -36.05 -12.37 -13.70
CA GLY A 60 -36.93 -13.31 -14.43
C GLY A 60 -36.32 -13.87 -15.69
N GLN A 61 -35.46 -13.13 -16.34
CA GLN A 61 -34.71 -13.62 -17.53
C GLN A 61 -33.91 -14.89 -17.24
N LYS A 62 -33.36 -15.03 -16.06
CA LYS A 62 -32.67 -16.26 -15.62
C LYS A 62 -33.60 -17.47 -15.62
N VAL A 63 -34.82 -17.29 -15.13
CA VAL A 63 -35.83 -18.37 -15.11
C VAL A 63 -36.25 -18.74 -16.52
N ARG A 64 -36.42 -17.77 -17.40
CA ARG A 64 -36.71 -18.02 -18.81
C ARG A 64 -35.59 -18.81 -19.50
N TRP A 65 -34.33 -18.49 -19.26
CA TRP A 65 -33.21 -19.27 -19.78
C TRP A 65 -33.20 -20.69 -19.23
N LEU A 66 -33.45 -20.87 -17.93
CA LEU A 66 -33.52 -22.19 -17.31
C LEU A 66 -34.68 -23.01 -17.92
N LYS A 67 -35.86 -22.42 -18.13
CA LYS A 67 -37.01 -23.09 -18.74
C LYS A 67 -36.69 -23.67 -20.10
N LYS A 68 -35.85 -22.99 -20.89
CA LYS A 68 -35.43 -23.42 -22.24
C LYS A 68 -34.34 -24.46 -22.23
N GLU A 69 -33.39 -24.37 -21.31
CA GLU A 69 -32.08 -25.04 -21.39
C GLU A 69 -31.87 -26.18 -20.37
N LEU A 70 -32.88 -26.50 -19.52
CA LEU A 70 -32.69 -27.57 -18.53
C LEU A 70 -32.63 -28.93 -19.20
N PRO A 71 -31.60 -29.75 -18.89
CA PRO A 71 -31.53 -31.14 -19.33
C PRO A 71 -32.56 -32.00 -18.61
N GLU A 72 -32.91 -33.13 -19.19
CA GLU A 72 -33.92 -34.04 -18.64
C GLU A 72 -33.40 -34.95 -17.52
N THR A 73 -32.10 -35.15 -17.48
CA THR A 73 -31.43 -36.03 -16.51
C THR A 73 -30.28 -35.31 -15.83
N PHE A 74 -30.06 -35.52 -14.62
CA PHE A 74 -28.95 -35.02 -13.74
C PHE A 74 -29.48 -34.49 -12.42
N THR A 75 -28.62 -34.41 -11.43
CA THR A 75 -28.79 -33.48 -10.32
C THR A 75 -28.27 -32.10 -10.76
N LEU A 76 -29.04 -31.08 -10.58
CA LEU A 76 -28.74 -29.73 -11.05
C LEU A 76 -28.54 -28.82 -9.87
N LEU A 77 -27.42 -28.08 -9.90
CA LEU A 77 -27.13 -26.97 -9.01
C LEU A 77 -27.27 -25.68 -9.82
N PHE A 78 -28.19 -24.82 -9.47
CA PHE A 78 -28.21 -23.45 -9.96
C PHE A 78 -27.51 -22.54 -8.94
N SER A 79 -26.63 -21.68 -9.41
CA SER A 79 -25.99 -20.66 -8.59
C SER A 79 -25.82 -19.37 -9.39
N ASN A 80 -26.00 -18.22 -8.74
CA ASN A 80 -25.47 -16.96 -9.24
C ASN A 80 -23.94 -17.08 -9.38
N SER A 81 -23.33 -16.23 -10.18
CA SER A 81 -21.91 -16.31 -10.46
C SER A 81 -21.11 -15.07 -10.07
N TYR A 82 -21.66 -13.86 -10.22
CA TYR A 82 -20.93 -12.64 -9.98
C TYR A 82 -20.51 -12.45 -8.52
N ASP A 83 -21.29 -12.96 -7.60
CA ASP A 83 -21.13 -12.79 -6.15
C ASP A 83 -21.17 -14.11 -5.39
N VAL A 84 -20.62 -15.16 -5.99
CA VAL A 84 -20.59 -16.52 -5.42
C VAL A 84 -19.20 -17.14 -5.57
N ILE A 85 -18.77 -17.87 -4.55
CA ILE A 85 -17.57 -18.71 -4.60
C ILE A 85 -17.86 -20.11 -4.10
N PHE A 86 -17.14 -21.11 -4.66
CA PHE A 86 -17.14 -22.49 -4.15
C PHE A 86 -16.07 -22.66 -3.10
N ALA A 87 -16.44 -23.32 -2.00
CA ALA A 87 -15.52 -23.62 -0.89
C ALA A 87 -15.16 -25.11 -0.80
N SER A 88 -15.87 -25.97 -1.50
CA SER A 88 -15.64 -27.42 -1.53
C SER A 88 -16.16 -28.05 -2.82
N GLY A 89 -15.88 -29.33 -3.00
CA GLY A 89 -16.17 -30.08 -4.22
C GLY A 89 -17.52 -30.74 -4.29
N PRO A 90 -17.84 -31.36 -5.45
CA PRO A 90 -19.14 -31.97 -5.72
C PRO A 90 -19.44 -33.17 -4.80
N GLU A 91 -18.45 -33.90 -4.32
CA GLU A 91 -18.65 -35.02 -3.41
C GLU A 91 -19.28 -34.60 -2.09
N GLU A 92 -18.72 -33.55 -1.46
CA GLU A 92 -19.28 -32.98 -0.22
C GLU A 92 -20.66 -32.37 -0.48
N LEU A 93 -20.85 -31.67 -1.59
CA LEU A 93 -22.12 -31.07 -1.98
C LEU A 93 -23.23 -32.14 -2.09
N LEU A 94 -22.98 -33.19 -2.84
CA LEU A 94 -23.95 -34.28 -3.06
C LEU A 94 -24.22 -35.09 -1.78
N SER A 95 -23.22 -35.32 -0.97
CA SER A 95 -23.37 -35.96 0.33
C SER A 95 -24.30 -35.15 1.26
N LYS A 96 -24.09 -33.85 1.33
CA LYS A 96 -24.94 -32.96 2.13
C LYS A 96 -26.37 -32.85 1.59
N PHE A 97 -26.51 -32.79 0.26
CA PHE A 97 -27.82 -32.81 -0.39
C PHE A 97 -28.62 -34.09 -0.09
N SER A 98 -27.94 -35.24 -0.22
CA SER A 98 -28.53 -36.53 0.11
C SER A 98 -28.99 -36.61 1.58
N ARG A 99 -28.15 -36.11 2.51
CA ARG A 99 -28.48 -36.12 3.95
C ARG A 99 -29.70 -35.24 4.32
N LEU A 100 -29.98 -34.22 3.56
CA LEU A 100 -31.19 -33.37 3.77
C LEU A 100 -32.48 -34.11 3.44
N GLY A 101 -32.42 -35.17 2.64
CA GLY A 101 -33.56 -36.06 2.37
C GLY A 101 -34.70 -35.42 1.58
N HIS A 102 -34.43 -34.39 0.79
CA HIS A 102 -35.41 -33.68 -0.04
C HIS A 102 -34.98 -33.71 -1.50
N GLN A 103 -35.96 -33.54 -2.41
CA GLN A 103 -35.72 -33.55 -3.85
C GLN A 103 -35.25 -32.20 -4.38
N VAL A 104 -35.63 -31.09 -3.72
CA VAL A 104 -35.22 -29.74 -4.07
C VAL A 104 -34.86 -28.96 -2.79
N VAL A 105 -33.71 -28.34 -2.77
CA VAL A 105 -33.22 -27.53 -1.65
C VAL A 105 -32.85 -26.14 -2.15
N PHE A 106 -33.49 -25.11 -1.60
CA PHE A 106 -33.12 -23.72 -1.82
C PHE A 106 -32.24 -23.19 -0.68
N SER A 107 -31.39 -22.23 -0.98
CA SER A 107 -30.68 -21.49 0.07
C SER A 107 -31.64 -20.67 0.92
N ALA A 108 -31.25 -20.41 2.15
CA ALA A 108 -32.04 -19.65 3.12
C ALA A 108 -31.30 -18.42 3.63
N GLU A 109 -32.07 -17.35 3.89
CA GLU A 109 -31.57 -16.11 4.45
C GLU A 109 -32.49 -15.56 5.55
N GLY A 110 -32.00 -14.55 6.28
CA GLY A 110 -32.72 -13.94 7.40
C GLY A 110 -33.78 -12.93 7.02
N PHE A 111 -33.89 -12.54 5.74
CA PHE A 111 -34.81 -11.51 5.27
C PHE A 111 -35.77 -12.06 4.24
N CYS A 112 -37.04 -11.65 4.36
CA CYS A 112 -38.07 -12.00 3.41
C CYS A 112 -38.09 -10.97 2.25
N TRP A 113 -37.54 -11.34 1.13
CA TRP A 113 -37.46 -10.50 -0.07
C TRP A 113 -38.25 -11.13 -1.23
N PRO A 114 -38.87 -10.38 -2.15
CA PRO A 114 -39.01 -8.91 -2.15
C PRO A 114 -40.22 -8.38 -1.38
N ASP A 115 -41.09 -9.24 -0.92
CA ASP A 115 -42.35 -8.88 -0.27
C ASP A 115 -42.36 -9.32 1.21
N GLN A 116 -42.21 -8.39 2.12
CA GLN A 116 -42.18 -8.62 3.57
C GLN A 116 -43.52 -9.19 4.10
N ARG A 117 -44.64 -8.96 3.38
CA ARG A 117 -45.97 -9.46 3.78
C ARG A 117 -46.06 -10.98 3.72
N LEU A 118 -45.17 -11.62 2.95
CA LEU A 118 -45.10 -13.08 2.85
C LEU A 118 -44.40 -13.74 4.05
N ALA A 119 -43.74 -12.98 4.88
CA ALA A 119 -42.93 -13.51 6.02
C ALA A 119 -43.78 -14.40 6.96
N SER A 120 -45.00 -14.00 7.27
CA SER A 120 -45.92 -14.76 8.14
C SER A 120 -46.43 -16.07 7.52
N LYS A 121 -46.30 -16.21 6.22
CA LYS A 121 -46.78 -17.41 5.49
C LYS A 121 -45.73 -18.52 5.44
N TYR A 122 -44.49 -18.23 5.80
CA TYR A 122 -43.45 -19.24 5.87
C TYR A 122 -43.67 -20.19 7.05
N PRO A 123 -43.36 -21.49 6.90
CA PRO A 123 -43.34 -22.41 8.02
C PRO A 123 -42.43 -21.92 9.14
N GLU A 124 -42.78 -22.17 10.38
CA GLU A 124 -41.94 -21.85 11.50
C GLU A 124 -40.68 -22.74 11.55
N VAL A 125 -39.55 -22.13 11.93
CA VAL A 125 -38.24 -22.78 12.04
C VAL A 125 -37.69 -22.55 13.44
N HIS A 126 -37.42 -23.63 14.15
CA HIS A 126 -36.87 -23.55 15.51
C HIS A 126 -35.46 -23.02 15.56
N SER A 127 -34.65 -23.32 14.55
CA SER A 127 -33.26 -22.89 14.46
C SER A 127 -32.85 -22.76 13.02
N GLY A 128 -32.26 -21.61 12.66
CA GLY A 128 -31.77 -21.34 11.32
C GLY A 128 -32.46 -20.18 10.63
N LYS A 129 -32.06 -19.98 9.39
CA LYS A 129 -32.67 -18.94 8.51
C LYS A 129 -33.97 -19.44 7.94
N ARG A 130 -34.96 -18.55 7.87
CA ARG A 130 -36.36 -18.92 7.57
C ARG A 130 -36.77 -18.69 6.13
N TYR A 131 -36.14 -17.75 5.43
CA TYR A 131 -36.63 -17.23 4.17
C TYR A 131 -35.81 -17.71 2.98
N LEU A 132 -36.50 -17.98 1.85
CA LEU A 132 -35.87 -18.46 0.63
C LEU A 132 -35.04 -17.39 -0.05
N ASN A 133 -33.85 -17.79 -0.53
CA ASN A 133 -33.02 -17.02 -1.44
C ASN A 133 -32.83 -17.79 -2.75
N SER A 134 -33.11 -17.16 -3.88
CA SER A 134 -33.05 -17.76 -5.22
C SER A 134 -31.65 -17.80 -5.82
N GLY A 135 -30.64 -17.25 -5.15
CA GLY A 135 -29.24 -17.21 -5.63
C GLY A 135 -28.54 -18.55 -5.64
N GLY A 136 -29.10 -19.57 -5.02
CA GLY A 136 -28.59 -20.92 -5.02
C GLY A 136 -29.67 -21.94 -4.70
N PHE A 137 -29.76 -23.00 -5.50
CA PHE A 137 -30.61 -24.15 -5.22
C PHE A 137 -30.08 -25.41 -5.92
N ILE A 138 -30.40 -26.54 -5.37
CA ILE A 138 -30.03 -27.86 -5.89
C ILE A 138 -31.24 -28.78 -5.89
N GLY A 139 -31.36 -29.62 -6.92
CA GLY A 139 -32.42 -30.57 -7.02
C GLY A 139 -32.30 -31.49 -8.22
N PHE A 140 -33.20 -32.45 -8.31
CA PHE A 140 -33.29 -33.34 -9.47
C PHE A 140 -33.87 -32.61 -10.68
N ALA A 141 -33.34 -32.88 -11.87
CA ALA A 141 -33.72 -32.21 -13.11
C ALA A 141 -35.23 -32.24 -13.40
N ALA A 142 -35.89 -33.39 -13.18
CA ALA A 142 -37.30 -33.55 -13.41
C ALA A 142 -38.16 -32.59 -12.55
N ASP A 143 -37.78 -32.45 -11.26
CA ASP A 143 -38.52 -31.55 -10.34
C ASP A 143 -38.26 -30.10 -10.65
N LEU A 144 -37.00 -29.73 -10.89
CA LEU A 144 -36.63 -28.35 -11.25
C LEU A 144 -37.21 -27.93 -12.58
N SER A 145 -37.23 -28.82 -13.58
CA SER A 145 -37.88 -28.58 -14.86
C SER A 145 -39.38 -28.29 -14.68
N ALA A 146 -40.09 -29.11 -13.92
CA ALA A 146 -41.50 -28.92 -13.64
C ALA A 146 -41.79 -27.59 -12.92
N ILE A 147 -40.87 -27.15 -12.05
CA ILE A 147 -40.99 -25.86 -11.37
C ILE A 147 -40.84 -24.71 -12.37
N VAL A 148 -39.73 -24.67 -13.13
CA VAL A 148 -39.43 -23.53 -14.03
C VAL A 148 -40.36 -23.47 -15.25
N GLN A 149 -41.01 -24.58 -15.66
CA GLN A 149 -41.99 -24.61 -16.71
C GLN A 149 -43.23 -23.78 -16.36
N GLN A 150 -43.49 -23.49 -15.11
CA GLN A 150 -44.56 -22.62 -14.65
C GLN A 150 -44.30 -21.13 -14.90
N TRP A 151 -43.06 -20.74 -15.27
CA TRP A 151 -42.71 -19.36 -15.55
C TRP A 151 -43.46 -18.83 -16.79
N LYS A 152 -44.21 -17.77 -16.58
CA LYS A 152 -45.02 -17.11 -17.62
C LYS A 152 -45.01 -15.58 -17.48
N TYR A 153 -43.96 -15.08 -16.80
CA TYR A 153 -43.82 -13.68 -16.46
C TYR A 153 -42.78 -13.00 -17.38
N LYS A 154 -42.57 -11.70 -17.16
CA LYS A 154 -41.65 -10.88 -17.94
C LYS A 154 -40.19 -11.07 -17.43
N ASP A 155 -39.20 -10.77 -18.28
CA ASP A 155 -37.80 -10.87 -17.96
C ASP A 155 -37.37 -10.01 -16.76
N ASN A 156 -38.05 -8.88 -16.52
CA ASN A 156 -37.80 -7.99 -15.38
C ASN A 156 -38.69 -8.27 -14.14
N ASP A 157 -39.53 -9.28 -14.18
CA ASP A 157 -40.23 -9.76 -13.00
C ASP A 157 -39.29 -10.48 -12.07
N ASP A 158 -39.60 -10.55 -10.79
CA ASP A 158 -38.71 -11.07 -9.75
C ASP A 158 -38.69 -12.60 -9.74
N ASP A 159 -37.50 -13.17 -9.89
CA ASP A 159 -37.27 -14.61 -9.85
C ASP A 159 -37.46 -15.19 -8.44
N GLN A 160 -37.00 -14.50 -7.41
CA GLN A 160 -37.13 -14.97 -6.03
C GLN A 160 -38.58 -15.01 -5.58
N LEU A 161 -39.38 -14.04 -5.97
CA LEU A 161 -40.80 -14.04 -5.69
C LEU A 161 -41.50 -15.25 -6.34
N PHE A 162 -41.13 -15.57 -7.57
CA PHE A 162 -41.63 -16.75 -8.27
C PHE A 162 -41.37 -18.05 -7.49
N TYR A 163 -40.13 -18.30 -7.10
CA TYR A 163 -39.79 -19.50 -6.34
C TYR A 163 -40.40 -19.48 -4.93
N THR A 164 -40.51 -18.32 -4.30
CA THR A 164 -41.16 -18.14 -3.00
C THR A 164 -42.61 -18.54 -3.02
N ARG A 165 -43.34 -18.12 -4.03
CA ARG A 165 -44.78 -18.49 -4.19
C ARG A 165 -44.95 -19.98 -4.34
N ILE A 166 -44.09 -20.66 -5.08
CA ILE A 166 -44.12 -22.12 -5.22
C ILE A 166 -43.82 -22.79 -3.89
N PHE A 167 -42.81 -22.34 -3.17
CA PHE A 167 -42.47 -22.89 -1.84
C PHE A 167 -43.57 -22.68 -0.80
N LEU A 168 -44.25 -21.53 -0.81
CA LEU A 168 -45.31 -21.19 0.15
C LEU A 168 -46.61 -21.95 -0.15
N ASP A 169 -46.82 -22.39 -1.38
CA ASP A 169 -47.93 -23.28 -1.73
C ASP A 169 -47.63 -24.68 -1.17
N LYS A 170 -48.40 -25.09 -0.14
CA LYS A 170 -48.21 -26.36 0.53
C LYS A 170 -48.33 -27.55 -0.43
N THR A 171 -49.22 -27.49 -1.42
CA THR A 171 -49.42 -28.54 -2.41
C THR A 171 -48.20 -28.71 -3.29
N GLN A 172 -47.63 -27.62 -3.80
CA GLN A 172 -46.44 -27.66 -4.63
C GLN A 172 -45.19 -28.01 -3.82
N ARG A 173 -45.04 -27.46 -2.62
CA ARG A 173 -43.92 -27.78 -1.72
C ARG A 173 -43.88 -29.29 -1.41
N THR A 174 -44.99 -29.90 -1.17
CA THR A 174 -45.10 -31.35 -0.91
C THR A 174 -44.88 -32.16 -2.18
N LYS A 175 -45.45 -31.75 -3.30
CA LYS A 175 -45.30 -32.45 -4.60
C LYS A 175 -43.86 -32.53 -5.05
N PHE A 176 -43.14 -31.42 -4.96
CA PHE A 176 -41.71 -31.38 -5.36
C PHE A 176 -40.76 -31.69 -4.22
N ASN A 177 -41.26 -31.91 -3.03
CA ASN A 177 -40.48 -32.16 -1.82
C ASN A 177 -39.39 -31.13 -1.60
N ILE A 178 -39.79 -29.84 -1.50
CA ILE A 178 -38.92 -28.68 -1.39
C ILE A 178 -38.65 -28.36 0.07
N THR A 179 -37.39 -28.11 0.40
CA THR A 179 -36.98 -27.56 1.69
C THR A 179 -36.00 -26.42 1.49
N LEU A 180 -35.69 -25.70 2.57
CA LEU A 180 -34.65 -24.69 2.63
C LEU A 180 -33.45 -25.20 3.43
N ASP A 181 -32.27 -24.75 3.06
CA ASP A 181 -31.05 -25.01 3.81
C ASP A 181 -30.92 -24.06 5.01
N HIS A 182 -31.71 -24.27 6.04
CA HIS A 182 -31.88 -23.34 7.16
C HIS A 182 -30.60 -23.10 7.98
N ARG A 183 -29.69 -24.05 8.00
CA ARG A 183 -28.47 -23.99 8.82
C ARG A 183 -27.20 -23.85 7.99
N SER A 184 -27.30 -23.37 6.76
CA SER A 184 -26.15 -23.12 5.90
C SER A 184 -25.19 -24.32 5.78
N ARG A 185 -25.72 -25.48 5.56
CA ARG A 185 -24.93 -26.72 5.36
C ARG A 185 -24.32 -26.78 3.97
N ILE A 186 -25.05 -26.27 2.97
CA ILE A 186 -24.63 -26.19 1.57
C ILE A 186 -24.39 -24.74 1.17
N PHE A 187 -25.38 -23.86 1.40
CA PHE A 187 -25.39 -22.48 0.97
C PHE A 187 -25.25 -21.53 2.15
N GLN A 188 -24.30 -20.61 2.05
CA GLN A 188 -24.14 -19.51 3.00
C GLN A 188 -24.47 -18.18 2.30
N ASN A 189 -25.58 -17.56 2.65
CA ASN A 189 -25.88 -16.18 2.30
C ASN A 189 -25.26 -15.26 3.36
N LEU A 190 -24.57 -14.20 2.95
CA LEU A 190 -23.86 -13.30 3.87
C LEU A 190 -24.73 -12.18 4.40
N ASN A 191 -25.79 -11.78 3.66
CA ASN A 191 -26.65 -10.66 4.09
C ASN A 191 -27.37 -10.99 5.40
N GLY A 192 -27.09 -10.17 6.43
CA GLY A 192 -27.61 -10.40 7.78
C GLY A 192 -26.90 -11.51 8.57
N ALA A 193 -25.83 -12.09 8.02
CA ALA A 193 -25.09 -13.21 8.63
C ALA A 193 -23.57 -13.01 8.62
N VAL A 194 -23.09 -11.81 8.35
CA VAL A 194 -21.63 -11.52 8.27
C VAL A 194 -20.92 -11.90 9.56
N ASP A 195 -21.51 -11.61 10.70
CA ASP A 195 -20.93 -11.89 12.03
C ASP A 195 -20.91 -13.38 12.38
N GLU A 196 -21.67 -14.20 11.64
CA GLU A 196 -21.74 -15.66 11.85
C GLU A 196 -20.65 -16.41 11.10
N VAL A 197 -19.95 -15.77 10.17
CA VAL A 197 -19.02 -16.41 9.25
C VAL A 197 -17.59 -16.01 9.55
N VAL A 198 -16.74 -17.01 9.80
CA VAL A 198 -15.30 -16.82 10.05
C VAL A 198 -14.49 -17.69 9.11
N LEU A 199 -13.24 -17.30 8.87
CA LEU A 199 -12.29 -18.12 8.12
C LEU A 199 -11.76 -19.26 8.99
N LYS A 200 -11.77 -20.47 8.46
CA LYS A 200 -11.13 -21.64 9.05
C LYS A 200 -9.96 -22.05 8.18
N PHE A 201 -8.75 -21.82 8.67
CA PHE A 201 -7.52 -22.22 7.99
C PHE A 201 -7.22 -23.69 8.27
N GLU A 202 -7.29 -24.50 7.23
CA GLU A 202 -6.80 -25.88 7.22
C GLU A 202 -5.37 -25.85 6.61
N ARG A 203 -4.73 -27.01 6.45
CA ARG A 203 -3.34 -27.01 5.95
C ARG A 203 -3.19 -26.37 4.57
N ALA A 204 -3.80 -26.95 3.55
CA ALA A 204 -3.64 -26.52 2.15
C ALA A 204 -4.89 -25.87 1.57
N LYS A 205 -5.90 -25.56 2.40
CA LYS A 205 -7.15 -24.93 2.00
C LYS A 205 -7.76 -24.11 3.12
N VAL A 206 -8.70 -23.25 2.76
CA VAL A 206 -9.43 -22.39 3.69
C VAL A 206 -10.92 -22.59 3.48
N ARG A 207 -11.65 -22.70 4.56
CA ARG A 207 -13.09 -22.80 4.57
C ARG A 207 -13.72 -21.56 5.24
N ALA A 208 -14.95 -21.27 4.87
CA ALA A 208 -15.79 -20.37 5.65
C ALA A 208 -16.61 -21.21 6.63
N ARG A 209 -16.51 -20.91 7.92
CA ARG A 209 -17.27 -21.60 8.98
C ARG A 209 -18.40 -20.72 9.46
N ASN A 210 -19.61 -21.26 9.48
CA ASN A 210 -20.72 -20.63 10.18
C ASN A 210 -20.67 -21.05 11.66
N VAL A 211 -20.41 -20.09 12.55
CA VAL A 211 -20.24 -20.37 14.00
C VAL A 211 -21.57 -20.50 14.74
N ALA A 212 -22.67 -19.97 14.17
CA ALA A 212 -24.00 -20.11 14.78
C ALA A 212 -24.54 -21.52 14.69
N TYR A 213 -24.26 -22.23 13.57
CA TYR A 213 -24.75 -23.58 13.30
C TYR A 213 -23.66 -24.63 13.32
N ASP A 214 -22.42 -24.23 13.47
CA ASP A 214 -21.23 -25.08 13.37
C ASP A 214 -21.20 -25.89 12.05
N THR A 215 -21.34 -25.20 10.95
CA THR A 215 -21.36 -25.77 9.60
C THR A 215 -20.26 -25.20 8.73
N LEU A 216 -19.85 -25.97 7.72
CA LEU A 216 -18.89 -25.59 6.69
C LEU A 216 -19.61 -25.56 5.33
N PRO A 217 -20.23 -24.44 4.93
CA PRO A 217 -20.95 -24.38 3.68
C PRO A 217 -20.03 -24.60 2.47
N VAL A 218 -20.62 -25.13 1.41
CA VAL A 218 -19.92 -25.44 0.14
C VAL A 218 -19.94 -24.23 -0.78
N ILE A 219 -20.98 -23.43 -0.74
CA ILE A 219 -21.21 -22.28 -1.62
C ILE A 219 -21.43 -21.05 -0.75
N ILE A 220 -20.67 -19.97 -1.02
CA ILE A 220 -20.78 -18.72 -0.31
C ILE A 220 -21.30 -17.65 -1.26
N HIS A 221 -22.42 -17.02 -0.89
CA HIS A 221 -23.09 -16.01 -1.68
C HIS A 221 -23.08 -14.66 -0.96
N GLY A 222 -22.41 -13.69 -1.56
CA GLY A 222 -22.37 -12.30 -1.09
C GLY A 222 -23.57 -11.50 -1.56
N ASN A 223 -24.77 -11.90 -1.14
CA ASN A 223 -26.03 -11.29 -1.54
C ASN A 223 -26.26 -9.92 -0.89
N GLY A 224 -27.05 -9.07 -1.53
CA GLY A 224 -27.35 -7.73 -1.05
C GLY A 224 -26.10 -6.87 -0.91
N PRO A 225 -25.94 -6.13 0.21
CA PRO A 225 -24.83 -5.19 0.42
C PRO A 225 -23.53 -5.87 0.89
N THR A 226 -23.38 -7.19 0.77
CA THR A 226 -22.26 -7.94 1.35
C THR A 226 -21.17 -8.33 0.34
N LYS A 227 -21.07 -7.62 -0.79
CA LYS A 227 -20.07 -7.89 -1.83
C LYS A 227 -18.63 -7.77 -1.30
N LEU A 228 -18.37 -6.80 -0.43
CA LEU A 228 -17.04 -6.55 0.14
C LEU A 228 -16.64 -7.63 1.13
N GLN A 229 -17.57 -8.15 1.91
CA GLN A 229 -17.34 -9.29 2.80
C GLN A 229 -17.01 -10.55 2.00
N LEU A 230 -17.69 -10.77 0.88
CA LEU A 230 -17.36 -11.84 -0.04
C LEU A 230 -15.95 -11.67 -0.64
N ASN A 231 -15.59 -10.46 -1.03
CA ASN A 231 -14.25 -10.16 -1.55
C ASN A 231 -13.16 -10.47 -0.52
N TYR A 232 -13.40 -10.14 0.75
CA TYR A 232 -12.49 -10.51 1.84
C TYR A 232 -12.33 -12.03 1.98
N LEU A 233 -13.43 -12.77 2.04
CA LEU A 233 -13.40 -14.22 2.11
C LEU A 233 -12.74 -14.85 0.87
N GLY A 234 -12.99 -14.28 -0.30
CA GLY A 234 -12.45 -14.72 -1.58
C GLY A 234 -10.93 -14.52 -1.72
N ASN A 235 -10.31 -13.72 -0.85
CA ASN A 235 -8.84 -13.63 -0.77
C ASN A 235 -8.21 -14.94 -0.24
N TYR A 236 -8.99 -15.78 0.40
CA TYR A 236 -8.55 -17.00 1.07
C TYR A 236 -9.21 -18.26 0.52
N VAL A 237 -10.54 -18.28 0.47
CA VAL A 237 -11.34 -19.46 0.14
C VAL A 237 -11.41 -19.70 -1.38
N PRO A 238 -11.17 -20.94 -1.87
CA PRO A 238 -10.74 -22.12 -1.13
C PRO A 238 -9.22 -22.21 -0.94
N THR A 239 -8.42 -21.73 -1.92
CA THR A 239 -6.96 -21.86 -2.00
C THR A 239 -6.27 -20.58 -2.44
N ALA A 240 -6.98 -19.46 -2.43
CA ALA A 240 -6.44 -18.19 -2.91
C ALA A 240 -5.23 -17.73 -2.08
N TRP A 241 -5.27 -17.94 -0.78
CA TRP A 241 -4.11 -17.82 0.10
C TRP A 241 -4.22 -18.80 1.28
N THR A 242 -3.16 -19.55 1.52
CA THR A 242 -3.07 -20.50 2.64
C THR A 242 -1.75 -20.32 3.38
N TYR A 243 -1.71 -20.70 4.67
CA TYR A 243 -0.47 -20.68 5.44
C TYR A 243 0.59 -21.64 4.92
N GLU A 244 0.17 -22.75 4.33
CA GLU A 244 1.11 -23.76 3.80
C GLU A 244 1.69 -23.38 2.44
N ASN A 245 0.86 -22.88 1.53
CA ASN A 245 1.25 -22.67 0.14
C ASN A 245 1.36 -21.16 -0.24
N GLY A 246 1.00 -20.26 0.66
CA GLY A 246 0.98 -18.83 0.36
C GLY A 246 -0.08 -18.48 -0.68
N CYS A 247 0.25 -17.56 -1.58
CA CYS A 247 -0.65 -17.09 -2.62
C CYS A 247 -0.88 -18.14 -3.69
N GLY A 248 -2.11 -18.63 -3.81
CA GLY A 248 -2.52 -19.61 -4.81
C GLY A 248 -2.98 -19.00 -6.14
N ILE A 249 -3.17 -17.69 -6.20
CA ILE A 249 -3.69 -16.98 -7.38
C ILE A 249 -2.64 -16.08 -8.05
N CYS A 250 -1.49 -15.89 -7.43
CA CYS A 250 -0.52 -14.88 -7.88
C CYS A 250 0.09 -15.17 -9.24
N ASP A 251 0.21 -16.43 -9.63
CA ASP A 251 0.86 -16.82 -10.86
C ASP A 251 -0.13 -17.26 -11.97
N ASP A 252 -1.44 -17.12 -11.73
CA ASP A 252 -2.46 -17.61 -12.67
C ASP A 252 -2.49 -16.83 -13.99
N ASP A 253 -2.31 -15.52 -13.96
CA ASP A 253 -2.54 -14.63 -15.11
C ASP A 253 -1.33 -13.75 -15.44
N LEU A 254 -0.12 -14.10 -15.01
CA LEU A 254 1.07 -13.29 -15.24
C LEU A 254 1.34 -13.00 -16.73
N LEU A 255 1.71 -11.77 -17.02
CA LEU A 255 2.17 -11.34 -18.35
C LEU A 255 3.69 -11.33 -18.39
N PHE A 256 4.25 -11.78 -19.52
CA PHE A 256 5.68 -11.73 -19.81
C PHE A 256 5.92 -10.93 -21.08
N PHE A 257 6.72 -9.88 -21.00
CA PHE A 257 7.05 -9.03 -22.14
C PHE A 257 8.47 -9.33 -22.59
N THR A 258 8.59 -9.71 -23.87
CA THR A 258 9.89 -10.01 -24.51
C THR A 258 10.34 -8.90 -25.45
N ASP A 259 9.42 -8.10 -25.97
CA ASP A 259 9.69 -7.11 -27.01
C ASP A 259 9.33 -5.68 -26.55
N GLU A 260 8.29 -5.09 -27.10
CA GLU A 260 7.87 -3.72 -26.80
C GLU A 260 7.04 -3.65 -25.52
N LEU A 261 7.44 -2.78 -24.57
CA LEU A 261 6.69 -2.56 -23.34
C LEU A 261 5.43 -1.71 -23.59
N PRO A 262 4.37 -1.90 -22.81
CA PRO A 262 3.15 -1.10 -22.93
C PRO A 262 3.36 0.39 -22.74
N LEU A 263 2.51 1.20 -23.36
CA LEU A 263 2.47 2.64 -23.17
C LEU A 263 1.74 2.97 -21.88
N VAL A 264 2.40 3.73 -20.99
CA VAL A 264 1.87 4.12 -19.68
C VAL A 264 1.71 5.63 -19.59
N TYR A 265 0.52 6.08 -19.19
CA TYR A 265 0.28 7.46 -18.79
C TYR A 265 0.56 7.57 -17.30
N VAL A 266 1.65 8.25 -16.93
CA VAL A 266 2.04 8.49 -15.54
C VAL A 266 1.54 9.87 -15.13
N ALA A 267 0.64 9.90 -14.17
CA ALA A 267 0.07 11.13 -13.64
C ALA A 267 0.54 11.35 -12.19
N VAL A 268 1.18 12.48 -11.97
CA VAL A 268 1.76 12.89 -10.69
C VAL A 268 0.93 14.01 -10.07
N PHE A 269 0.53 13.83 -8.81
CA PHE A 269 -0.29 14.81 -8.10
C PHE A 269 0.42 15.30 -6.85
N ILE A 270 0.58 16.63 -6.76
CA ILE A 270 1.23 17.33 -5.65
C ILE A 270 0.21 18.30 -5.07
N GLU A 271 -0.51 17.87 -4.04
CA GLU A 271 -1.63 18.61 -3.45
C GLU A 271 -1.25 19.40 -2.19
N HIS A 272 -0.20 18.98 -1.51
CA HIS A 272 0.30 19.65 -0.30
C HIS A 272 1.82 19.59 -0.25
N ALA A 273 2.42 20.48 0.52
CA ALA A 273 3.87 20.52 0.71
C ALA A 273 4.37 19.19 1.31
N THR A 274 5.30 18.56 0.62
CA THR A 274 5.79 17.22 0.94
C THR A 274 7.30 17.24 1.08
N PRO A 275 7.86 16.63 2.14
CA PRO A 275 9.31 16.48 2.27
C PRO A 275 9.90 15.62 1.15
N PHE A 276 11.16 15.86 0.84
CA PHE A 276 11.94 15.07 -0.13
C PHE A 276 11.36 15.08 -1.55
N MET A 277 10.84 16.23 -1.97
CA MET A 277 10.26 16.41 -3.31
C MET A 277 11.29 16.21 -4.43
N GLU A 278 12.51 16.69 -4.24
CA GLU A 278 13.58 16.52 -5.23
C GLU A 278 13.88 15.02 -5.47
N GLU A 279 13.95 14.26 -4.39
CA GLU A 279 14.16 12.80 -4.44
C GLU A 279 12.97 12.08 -5.07
N PHE A 280 11.74 12.53 -4.78
CA PHE A 280 10.54 12.00 -5.42
C PHE A 280 10.58 12.16 -6.94
N LEU A 281 10.92 13.35 -7.41
CA LEU A 281 11.02 13.64 -8.84
C LEU A 281 12.16 12.86 -9.51
N ASP A 282 13.30 12.74 -8.85
CA ASP A 282 14.43 11.97 -9.35
C ASP A 282 14.07 10.48 -9.53
N ARG A 283 13.28 9.91 -8.63
CA ARG A 283 12.83 8.51 -8.74
C ARG A 283 11.95 8.26 -9.96
N LEU A 284 11.21 9.25 -10.44
CA LEU A 284 10.45 9.12 -11.68
C LEU A 284 11.36 8.88 -12.88
N THR A 285 12.56 9.44 -12.89
CA THR A 285 13.55 9.28 -13.97
C THR A 285 14.37 7.99 -13.84
N THR A 286 14.39 7.39 -12.67
CA THR A 286 15.17 6.17 -12.38
C THR A 286 14.35 4.91 -12.47
N LEU A 287 13.06 5.00 -12.79
CA LEU A 287 12.23 3.84 -13.06
C LEU A 287 12.84 3.02 -14.22
N ASN A 288 12.95 1.71 -14.03
CA ASN A 288 13.43 0.79 -15.06
C ASN A 288 12.33 0.56 -16.11
N TYR A 289 11.99 1.62 -16.80
CA TYR A 289 10.95 1.66 -17.82
C TYR A 289 11.34 2.67 -18.92
N PRO A 290 11.19 2.34 -20.20
CA PRO A 290 11.58 3.26 -21.27
C PRO A 290 10.80 4.57 -21.22
N THR A 291 11.50 5.70 -21.23
CA THR A 291 10.87 7.02 -21.14
C THR A 291 10.04 7.38 -22.38
N ASP A 292 10.35 6.79 -23.54
CA ASP A 292 9.55 6.91 -24.75
C ASP A 292 8.22 6.15 -24.70
N ARG A 293 8.05 5.26 -23.71
CA ARG A 293 6.81 4.55 -23.41
C ARG A 293 6.07 5.13 -22.22
N ILE A 294 6.43 6.33 -21.77
CA ILE A 294 5.77 7.07 -20.69
C ILE A 294 5.26 8.40 -21.24
N ARG A 295 3.99 8.70 -20.96
CA ARG A 295 3.40 10.04 -21.13
C ARG A 295 3.22 10.64 -19.76
N LEU A 296 3.97 11.70 -19.47
CA LEU A 296 4.04 12.29 -18.13
C LEU A 296 3.05 13.45 -17.98
N PHE A 297 2.25 13.41 -16.93
CA PHE A 297 1.39 14.50 -16.48
C PHE A 297 1.76 14.87 -15.06
N ILE A 298 2.01 16.16 -14.79
CA ILE A 298 2.29 16.64 -13.44
C ILE A 298 1.29 17.75 -13.11
N HIS A 299 0.52 17.57 -12.04
CA HIS A 299 -0.29 18.61 -11.42
C HIS A 299 0.35 19.02 -10.10
N ASN A 300 0.81 20.26 -10.05
CA ASN A 300 1.34 20.85 -8.82
C ASN A 300 0.41 21.95 -8.33
N ASN A 301 -0.16 21.78 -7.15
CA ASN A 301 -1.03 22.75 -6.50
C ASN A 301 -0.34 23.49 -5.35
N VAL A 302 0.98 23.36 -5.24
CA VAL A 302 1.77 23.91 -4.14
C VAL A 302 2.81 24.90 -4.68
N VAL A 303 2.64 26.18 -4.36
CA VAL A 303 3.56 27.26 -4.79
C VAL A 303 5.00 26.99 -4.30
N TYR A 304 5.16 26.50 -3.09
CA TYR A 304 6.48 26.16 -2.52
C TYR A 304 7.27 25.18 -3.40
N HIS A 305 6.61 24.23 -4.06
CA HIS A 305 7.27 23.24 -4.91
C HIS A 305 7.52 23.66 -6.35
N GLU A 306 7.08 24.86 -6.77
CA GLU A 306 7.31 25.35 -8.14
C GLU A 306 8.79 25.31 -8.51
N ARG A 307 9.69 25.69 -7.60
CA ARG A 307 11.14 25.66 -7.84
C ARG A 307 11.67 24.25 -8.09
N HIS A 308 11.17 23.25 -7.37
CA HIS A 308 11.57 21.86 -7.54
C HIS A 308 11.07 21.31 -8.87
N ILE A 309 9.83 21.61 -9.22
CA ILE A 309 9.21 21.19 -10.48
C ILE A 309 9.90 21.86 -11.66
N GLN A 310 10.22 23.14 -11.57
CA GLN A 310 10.92 23.90 -12.62
C GLN A 310 12.29 23.28 -12.89
N LYS A 311 13.07 23.01 -11.85
CA LYS A 311 14.39 22.36 -11.95
C LYS A 311 14.30 20.99 -12.61
N PHE A 312 13.33 20.17 -12.19
CA PHE A 312 13.04 18.89 -12.80
C PHE A 312 12.66 19.02 -14.27
N TRP A 313 11.74 19.93 -14.59
CA TRP A 313 11.23 20.16 -15.93
C TRP A 313 12.31 20.59 -16.90
N GLU A 314 13.15 21.54 -16.53
CA GLU A 314 14.28 22.01 -17.34
C GLU A 314 15.29 20.89 -17.61
N ARG A 315 15.52 20.04 -16.63
CA ARG A 315 16.53 18.97 -16.74
C ARG A 315 16.03 17.73 -17.48
N TYR A 316 14.78 17.33 -17.27
CA TYR A 316 14.31 16.01 -17.67
C TYR A 316 13.15 16.00 -18.68
N ARG A 317 12.53 17.13 -18.96
CA ARG A 317 11.39 17.18 -19.89
C ARG A 317 11.69 16.53 -21.25
N ALA A 318 12.91 16.71 -21.78
CA ALA A 318 13.30 16.16 -23.07
C ALA A 318 13.32 14.62 -23.11
N LEU A 319 13.38 13.95 -21.96
CA LEU A 319 13.28 12.50 -21.88
C LEU A 319 11.86 11.97 -22.12
N PHE A 320 10.85 12.79 -21.91
CA PHE A 320 9.44 12.41 -22.02
C PHE A 320 8.81 13.09 -23.23
N PRO A 321 8.39 12.33 -24.28
CA PRO A 321 7.91 12.91 -25.54
C PRO A 321 6.70 13.85 -25.39
N ASP A 322 5.73 13.46 -24.55
CA ASP A 322 4.49 14.19 -24.33
C ASP A 322 4.28 14.49 -22.84
N ALA A 323 5.03 15.44 -22.32
CA ALA A 323 4.92 15.85 -20.93
C ALA A 323 4.03 17.10 -20.81
N LEU A 324 3.10 17.08 -19.86
CA LEU A 324 2.21 18.20 -19.53
C LEU A 324 2.37 18.57 -18.05
N LEU A 325 2.59 19.86 -17.81
CA LEU A 325 2.68 20.43 -16.46
C LEU A 325 1.52 21.40 -16.24
N VAL A 326 0.77 21.19 -15.16
CA VAL A 326 -0.26 22.11 -14.68
C VAL A 326 0.19 22.63 -13.32
N GLY A 327 0.46 23.93 -13.25
CA GLY A 327 0.95 24.60 -12.04
C GLY A 327 -0.17 25.23 -11.19
N PRO A 328 0.19 25.83 -10.04
CA PRO A 328 -0.77 26.45 -9.13
C PRO A 328 -1.54 27.63 -9.74
N GLU A 329 -0.95 28.32 -10.72
CA GLU A 329 -1.55 29.46 -11.42
C GLU A 329 -2.80 29.08 -12.22
N GLU A 330 -2.95 27.83 -12.60
CA GLU A 330 -4.14 27.32 -13.31
C GLU A 330 -5.36 27.17 -12.39
N ASP A 331 -5.16 27.24 -11.08
CA ASP A 331 -6.19 27.07 -10.04
C ASP A 331 -7.12 25.85 -10.28
N LEU A 332 -6.51 24.75 -10.69
CA LEU A 332 -7.21 23.50 -10.97
C LEU A 332 -7.32 22.66 -9.69
N LYS A 333 -8.52 22.35 -9.26
CA LYS A 333 -8.77 21.55 -8.07
C LYS A 333 -8.36 20.09 -8.29
N GLU A 334 -8.05 19.38 -7.21
CA GLU A 334 -7.58 17.99 -7.23
C GLU A 334 -8.49 17.06 -8.03
N ASP A 335 -9.79 17.09 -7.77
CA ASP A 335 -10.77 16.24 -8.45
C ASP A 335 -10.80 16.47 -9.97
N LYS A 336 -10.71 17.73 -10.38
CA LYS A 336 -10.64 18.13 -11.79
C LYS A 336 -9.32 17.73 -12.45
N ALA A 337 -8.20 17.90 -11.73
CA ALA A 337 -6.87 17.51 -12.22
C ALA A 337 -6.78 16.00 -12.43
N ARG A 338 -7.25 15.20 -11.49
CA ARG A 338 -7.29 13.74 -11.61
C ARG A 338 -8.18 13.29 -12.76
N THR A 339 -9.31 13.95 -12.95
CA THR A 339 -10.21 13.72 -14.09
C THR A 339 -9.53 14.04 -15.42
N MET A 340 -8.86 15.18 -15.52
CA MET A 340 -8.12 15.58 -16.72
C MET A 340 -7.09 14.53 -17.13
N ALA A 341 -6.31 14.04 -16.16
CA ALA A 341 -5.26 13.07 -16.42
C ALA A 341 -5.81 11.71 -16.87
N VAL A 342 -6.84 11.19 -16.20
CA VAL A 342 -7.42 9.89 -16.56
C VAL A 342 -8.19 9.96 -17.91
N GLU A 343 -8.85 11.06 -18.18
CA GLU A 343 -9.54 11.29 -19.46
C GLU A 343 -8.57 11.33 -20.63
N ALA A 344 -7.36 11.83 -20.46
CA ALA A 344 -6.32 11.78 -21.48
C ALA A 344 -6.00 10.34 -21.91
N CYS A 345 -5.90 9.43 -20.96
CA CYS A 345 -5.72 8.01 -21.25
C CYS A 345 -6.95 7.39 -21.89
N LYS A 346 -8.15 7.71 -21.41
CA LYS A 346 -9.40 7.21 -22.03
C LYS A 346 -9.53 7.58 -23.50
N LYS A 347 -9.13 8.78 -23.87
CA LYS A 347 -9.23 9.32 -25.25
C LYS A 347 -8.16 8.76 -26.19
N ASP A 348 -7.05 8.29 -25.65
CA ASP A 348 -5.96 7.73 -26.44
C ASP A 348 -6.09 6.20 -26.51
N PRO A 349 -6.44 5.64 -27.67
CA PRO A 349 -6.57 4.19 -27.82
C PRO A 349 -5.23 3.45 -27.66
N GLU A 350 -4.11 4.13 -27.75
CA GLU A 350 -2.77 3.56 -27.53
C GLU A 350 -2.36 3.54 -26.07
N CYS A 351 -3.07 4.23 -25.18
CA CYS A 351 -2.80 4.17 -23.74
C CYS A 351 -3.14 2.78 -23.19
N ASP A 352 -2.11 2.01 -22.88
CA ASP A 352 -2.27 0.66 -22.34
C ASP A 352 -2.56 0.66 -20.84
N TYR A 353 -1.93 1.58 -20.11
CA TYR A 353 -2.05 1.70 -18.66
C TYR A 353 -2.06 3.16 -18.21
N TYR A 354 -2.80 3.43 -17.15
CA TYR A 354 -2.79 4.69 -16.42
C TYR A 354 -2.23 4.45 -15.03
N PHE A 355 -1.14 5.15 -14.68
CA PHE A 355 -0.49 5.06 -13.38
C PHE A 355 -0.59 6.40 -12.66
N SER A 356 -1.35 6.43 -11.56
CA SER A 356 -1.49 7.59 -10.69
C SER A 356 -0.53 7.46 -9.52
N ILE A 357 0.21 8.53 -9.22
CA ILE A 357 1.13 8.58 -8.09
C ILE A 357 1.08 9.93 -7.40
N ASP A 358 0.91 9.92 -6.08
CA ASP A 358 0.94 11.10 -5.24
C ASP A 358 2.38 11.41 -4.78
N SER A 359 2.64 12.67 -4.45
CA SER A 359 3.98 13.14 -4.09
C SER A 359 4.53 12.58 -2.77
N ASP A 360 3.68 12.03 -1.93
CA ASP A 360 4.07 11.39 -0.65
C ASP A 360 4.45 9.92 -0.79
N VAL A 361 4.64 9.46 -2.02
CA VAL A 361 5.06 8.09 -2.34
C VAL A 361 6.54 8.05 -2.71
N ALA A 362 7.32 7.27 -1.97
CA ALA A 362 8.72 6.99 -2.30
C ALA A 362 8.84 5.60 -2.92
N LEU A 363 8.90 5.52 -4.25
CA LEU A 363 9.10 4.27 -4.99
C LEU A 363 10.58 3.89 -4.99
N THR A 364 11.00 3.12 -4.01
CA THR A 364 12.40 2.69 -3.88
C THR A 364 12.75 1.51 -4.79
N ASN A 365 11.76 0.78 -5.26
CA ASN A 365 11.95 -0.28 -6.24
C ASN A 365 11.78 0.27 -7.67
N PRO A 366 12.85 0.33 -8.47
CA PRO A 366 12.76 0.87 -9.84
C PRO A 366 11.95 0.01 -10.79
N ASP A 367 11.68 -1.25 -10.45
CA ASP A 367 10.89 -2.19 -11.26
C ASP A 367 9.40 -2.18 -10.92
N THR A 368 8.94 -1.29 -10.06
CA THR A 368 7.55 -1.23 -9.59
C THR A 368 6.55 -1.23 -10.73
N LEU A 369 6.74 -0.39 -11.73
CA LEU A 369 5.80 -0.26 -12.85
C LEU A 369 5.73 -1.56 -13.68
N ARG A 370 6.85 -2.19 -13.95
CA ARG A 370 6.91 -3.47 -14.67
C ARG A 370 6.23 -4.58 -13.89
N ILE A 371 6.52 -4.68 -12.59
CA ILE A 371 5.93 -5.71 -11.71
C ILE A 371 4.41 -5.58 -11.67
N LEU A 372 3.89 -4.37 -11.50
CA LEU A 372 2.45 -4.12 -11.47
C LEU A 372 1.77 -4.47 -12.80
N ILE A 373 2.40 -4.17 -13.92
CA ILE A 373 1.90 -4.51 -15.26
C ILE A 373 1.87 -6.04 -15.43
N GLU A 374 2.93 -6.73 -15.01
CA GLU A 374 3.06 -8.19 -15.12
C GLU A 374 2.02 -8.95 -14.29
N GLU A 375 1.54 -8.35 -13.21
CA GLU A 375 0.46 -8.93 -12.39
C GLU A 375 -0.89 -9.05 -13.13
N ASN A 376 -1.07 -8.31 -14.21
CA ASN A 376 -2.21 -8.40 -15.11
C ASN A 376 -3.57 -8.24 -14.42
N LYS A 377 -3.73 -7.19 -13.61
CA LYS A 377 -4.99 -6.85 -12.97
C LYS A 377 -5.57 -5.56 -13.54
N SER A 378 -6.89 -5.46 -13.61
CA SER A 378 -7.55 -4.25 -14.13
C SER A 378 -7.24 -3.01 -13.31
N VAL A 379 -7.20 -3.16 -11.98
CA VAL A 379 -6.82 -2.10 -11.04
C VAL A 379 -5.93 -2.72 -9.97
N ILE A 380 -4.72 -2.21 -9.81
CA ILE A 380 -3.75 -2.72 -8.84
C ILE A 380 -2.94 -1.59 -8.23
N ALA A 381 -2.71 -1.69 -6.92
CA ALA A 381 -1.82 -0.79 -6.18
C ALA A 381 -0.63 -1.55 -5.61
N PRO A 382 0.57 -0.94 -5.58
CA PRO A 382 1.66 -1.44 -4.76
C PRO A 382 1.36 -1.17 -3.30
N MET A 383 1.61 -2.12 -2.42
CA MET A 383 1.51 -1.84 -0.98
C MET A 383 2.67 -0.96 -0.55
N LEU A 384 2.33 0.17 0.04
CA LEU A 384 3.26 1.17 0.58
C LEU A 384 2.90 1.39 2.04
N SER A 385 3.90 1.51 2.91
CA SER A 385 3.67 1.75 4.33
C SER A 385 4.56 2.86 4.86
N LYS A 386 4.14 3.52 5.94
CA LYS A 386 5.00 4.44 6.69
C LYS A 386 5.97 3.62 7.53
N HIS A 387 7.26 3.94 7.43
CA HIS A 387 8.30 3.23 8.17
C HIS A 387 7.99 3.18 9.68
N GLY A 388 8.05 1.98 10.25
CA GLY A 388 7.82 1.75 11.67
C GLY A 388 6.38 1.98 12.15
N LYS A 389 5.41 2.14 11.24
CA LYS A 389 4.00 2.34 11.56
C LYS A 389 3.12 1.33 10.85
N LEU A 390 1.98 1.01 11.47
CA LEU A 390 0.95 0.16 10.87
C LEU A 390 -0.02 1.03 10.06
N TRP A 391 0.52 1.72 9.05
CA TRP A 391 -0.22 2.61 8.17
C TRP A 391 0.21 2.36 6.72
N SER A 392 -0.77 2.15 5.84
CA SER A 392 -0.53 1.84 4.43
C SER A 392 -1.49 2.62 3.52
N ASN A 393 -1.39 2.38 2.22
CA ASN A 393 -2.19 3.00 1.17
C ASN A 393 -3.43 2.18 0.78
N PHE A 394 -3.90 1.32 1.66
CA PHE A 394 -5.15 0.55 1.45
C PHE A 394 -5.91 0.37 2.76
N TRP A 395 -7.21 0.09 2.63
CA TRP A 395 -8.05 -0.37 3.73
C TRP A 395 -8.70 -1.69 3.33
N GLY A 396 -8.73 -2.65 4.25
CA GLY A 396 -9.23 -4.00 4.00
C GLY A 396 -10.73 -4.18 4.20
N ALA A 397 -11.41 -3.21 4.83
CA ALA A 397 -12.83 -3.29 5.16
C ALA A 397 -13.52 -1.93 5.14
N LEU A 398 -14.86 -1.96 5.13
CA LEU A 398 -15.72 -0.82 5.38
C LEU A 398 -16.52 -1.06 6.66
N SER A 399 -16.72 0.00 7.46
CA SER A 399 -17.68 -0.03 8.57
C SER A 399 -19.13 -0.04 8.05
N PRO A 400 -20.10 -0.38 8.91
CA PRO A 400 -21.54 -0.30 8.54
C PRO A 400 -21.98 1.08 8.09
N GLU A 401 -21.32 2.13 8.58
CA GLU A 401 -21.60 3.52 8.22
C GLU A 401 -20.92 3.96 6.91
N GLY A 402 -20.14 3.07 6.28
CA GLY A 402 -19.47 3.32 5.01
C GLY A 402 -18.09 3.95 5.12
N TYR A 403 -17.53 4.06 6.32
CA TYR A 403 -16.15 4.50 6.53
C TYR A 403 -15.17 3.35 6.38
N TYR A 404 -13.94 3.66 5.97
CA TYR A 404 -12.90 2.66 5.84
C TYR A 404 -12.38 2.20 7.21
N SER A 405 -12.11 0.92 7.31
CA SER A 405 -11.63 0.29 8.54
C SER A 405 -10.58 -0.78 8.25
N ARG A 406 -9.86 -1.17 9.28
CA ARG A 406 -8.91 -2.27 9.20
C ARG A 406 -9.68 -3.60 9.16
N SER A 407 -9.29 -4.47 8.23
CA SER A 407 -9.69 -5.87 8.26
C SER A 407 -8.87 -6.64 9.30
N GLU A 408 -9.29 -7.84 9.65
CA GLU A 408 -8.56 -8.69 10.62
C GLU A 408 -7.14 -9.02 10.14
N ASP A 409 -6.94 -9.14 8.84
CA ASP A 409 -5.65 -9.46 8.21
C ASP A 409 -4.75 -8.24 7.93
N TYR A 410 -5.25 -7.03 8.15
CA TYR A 410 -4.55 -5.80 7.78
C TYR A 410 -3.13 -5.71 8.34
N ILE A 411 -2.97 -5.96 9.63
CA ILE A 411 -1.67 -5.86 10.31
C ILE A 411 -0.67 -6.86 9.74
N GLU A 412 -1.09 -8.10 9.54
CA GLU A 412 -0.21 -9.16 8.99
C GLU A 412 0.18 -8.89 7.54
N ILE A 413 -0.71 -8.31 6.74
CA ILE A 413 -0.40 -7.91 5.37
C ILE A 413 0.62 -6.77 5.37
N VAL A 414 0.39 -5.73 6.17
CA VAL A 414 1.29 -4.56 6.25
C VAL A 414 2.68 -4.95 6.76
N GLN A 415 2.74 -5.90 7.70
CA GLN A 415 4.01 -6.42 8.22
C GLN A 415 4.70 -7.44 7.32
N GLY A 416 4.08 -7.83 6.20
CA GLY A 416 4.63 -8.83 5.29
C GLY A 416 4.58 -10.27 5.81
N LYS A 417 3.76 -10.55 6.81
CA LYS A 417 3.54 -11.91 7.31
C LYS A 417 2.64 -12.74 6.41
N ARG A 418 1.75 -12.08 5.67
CA ARG A 418 0.97 -12.66 4.58
C ARG A 418 1.32 -11.93 3.30
N ILE A 419 1.88 -12.64 2.34
CA ILE A 419 2.33 -12.08 1.06
C ILE A 419 1.44 -12.59 -0.06
N GLY A 420 0.90 -11.70 -0.87
CA GLY A 420 0.02 -12.05 -1.97
C GLY A 420 -0.59 -10.86 -2.70
N LEU A 421 -1.69 -11.15 -3.39
CA LEU A 421 -2.57 -10.19 -4.05
C LEU A 421 -3.91 -10.13 -3.30
N TRP A 422 -4.27 -8.96 -2.83
CA TRP A 422 -5.41 -8.80 -1.93
C TRP A 422 -6.48 -7.93 -2.57
N ASN A 423 -7.68 -8.47 -2.71
CA ASN A 423 -8.85 -7.71 -3.13
C ASN A 423 -9.34 -6.86 -1.96
N VAL A 424 -9.28 -5.54 -2.13
CA VAL A 424 -9.57 -4.58 -1.06
C VAL A 424 -10.55 -3.51 -1.51
N PRO A 425 -11.35 -2.93 -0.60
CA PRO A 425 -12.34 -1.91 -0.97
C PRO A 425 -11.77 -0.52 -1.19
N TYR A 426 -10.53 -0.26 -0.79
CA TYR A 426 -9.91 1.06 -0.86
C TYR A 426 -8.42 0.97 -1.13
N ILE A 427 -7.99 1.72 -2.13
CA ILE A 427 -6.58 1.99 -2.46
C ILE A 427 -6.40 3.48 -2.68
N THR A 428 -5.21 3.99 -2.43
CA THR A 428 -4.88 5.40 -2.60
C THR A 428 -3.39 5.60 -2.88
N GLN A 429 -3.01 6.80 -3.25
CA GLN A 429 -1.65 7.33 -3.40
C GLN A 429 -0.87 6.79 -4.61
N ALA A 430 -0.92 5.51 -4.90
CA ALA A 430 -0.34 4.96 -6.12
C ALA A 430 -1.14 3.76 -6.60
N TYR A 431 -1.54 3.75 -7.87
CA TYR A 431 -2.25 2.63 -8.47
C TYR A 431 -2.17 2.66 -10.00
N LEU A 432 -2.31 1.48 -10.57
CA LEU A 432 -2.28 1.23 -12.01
C LEU A 432 -3.65 0.74 -12.49
N ILE A 433 -4.14 1.31 -13.58
CA ILE A 433 -5.40 0.91 -14.22
C ILE A 433 -5.14 0.55 -15.67
N LYS A 434 -5.71 -0.57 -16.15
CA LYS A 434 -5.67 -0.90 -17.57
C LYS A 434 -6.43 0.12 -18.42
N GLY A 435 -5.82 0.61 -19.49
CA GLY A 435 -6.48 1.50 -20.44
C GLY A 435 -7.70 0.88 -21.10
N SER A 436 -7.68 -0.42 -21.37
CA SER A 436 -8.84 -1.16 -21.87
C SER A 436 -10.03 -1.11 -20.92
N MET A 437 -9.80 -1.18 -19.62
CA MET A 437 -10.86 -1.05 -18.60
C MET A 437 -11.42 0.37 -18.57
N LEU A 438 -10.58 1.38 -18.68
CA LEU A 438 -10.99 2.79 -18.74
C LEU A 438 -11.87 3.08 -19.95
N ARG A 439 -11.62 2.44 -21.09
CA ARG A 439 -12.38 2.62 -22.33
C ARG A 439 -13.57 1.70 -22.47
N SER A 440 -13.75 0.74 -21.58
CA SER A 440 -14.88 -0.19 -21.56
C SER A 440 -15.81 0.06 -20.38
N LYS A 441 -15.69 -0.69 -19.31
CA LYS A 441 -16.57 -0.60 -18.12
C LYS A 441 -16.55 0.77 -17.44
N LEU A 442 -15.43 1.45 -17.45
CA LEU A 442 -15.25 2.74 -16.78
C LEU A 442 -15.43 3.94 -17.74
N SER A 443 -15.78 3.71 -18.99
CA SER A 443 -15.83 4.77 -20.02
C SER A 443 -16.79 5.91 -19.70
N GLN A 444 -17.93 5.60 -19.08
CA GLN A 444 -18.98 6.57 -18.72
C GLN A 444 -19.04 6.88 -17.22
N VAL A 445 -18.01 6.46 -16.48
CA VAL A 445 -17.96 6.61 -15.02
C VAL A 445 -17.15 7.84 -14.65
N SER A 446 -17.72 8.70 -13.80
CA SER A 446 -16.98 9.79 -13.15
C SER A 446 -16.18 9.23 -11.99
N LEU A 447 -14.85 9.11 -12.17
CA LEU A 447 -13.98 8.43 -11.22
C LEU A 447 -13.60 9.26 -9.99
N TYR A 448 -13.61 10.59 -10.09
CA TYR A 448 -13.06 11.45 -9.04
C TYR A 448 -13.98 12.56 -8.56
N VAL A 449 -15.03 12.86 -9.31
CA VAL A 449 -15.89 14.00 -9.03
C VAL A 449 -17.25 13.56 -8.49
N ASP A 450 -17.51 13.92 -7.24
CA ASP A 450 -18.85 13.86 -6.63
C ASP A 450 -18.86 14.90 -5.50
N ASP A 451 -19.91 15.73 -5.45
CA ASP A 451 -20.00 16.86 -4.55
C ASP A 451 -19.87 16.44 -3.07
N GLY A 452 -18.90 17.04 -2.39
CA GLY A 452 -18.69 16.88 -0.95
C GLY A 452 -17.95 15.60 -0.53
N MET A 453 -17.40 14.84 -1.47
CA MET A 453 -16.63 13.64 -1.19
C MET A 453 -15.19 13.76 -1.70
N ASP A 454 -14.23 13.22 -0.92
CA ASP A 454 -12.82 13.20 -1.34
C ASP A 454 -12.64 12.38 -2.63
N PRO A 455 -11.76 12.83 -3.55
CA PRO A 455 -11.53 12.14 -4.81
C PRO A 455 -11.16 10.65 -4.68
N ASP A 456 -10.39 10.30 -3.66
CA ASP A 456 -10.01 8.91 -3.39
C ASP A 456 -11.21 8.02 -3.06
N MET A 457 -12.13 8.56 -2.28
CA MET A 457 -13.37 7.86 -1.90
C MET A 457 -14.28 7.70 -3.11
N VAL A 458 -14.41 8.73 -3.94
CA VAL A 458 -15.21 8.68 -5.17
C VAL A 458 -14.63 7.64 -6.12
N PHE A 459 -13.32 7.64 -6.31
CA PHE A 459 -12.62 6.68 -7.15
C PHE A 459 -12.91 5.23 -6.74
N CYS A 460 -12.66 4.89 -5.49
CA CYS A 460 -12.84 3.52 -5.01
C CYS A 460 -14.29 3.07 -5.06
N ARG A 461 -15.23 3.92 -4.68
CA ARG A 461 -16.66 3.62 -4.77
C ARG A 461 -17.09 3.41 -6.22
N SER A 462 -16.64 4.26 -7.13
CA SER A 462 -16.97 4.19 -8.54
C SER A 462 -16.49 2.88 -9.19
N ILE A 463 -15.29 2.44 -8.84
CA ILE A 463 -14.71 1.18 -9.30
C ILE A 463 -15.52 -0.01 -8.74
N ARG A 464 -15.81 0.00 -7.44
CA ARG A 464 -16.60 -1.07 -6.80
C ARG A 464 -18.03 -1.17 -7.39
N ASP A 465 -18.67 -0.05 -7.65
CA ASP A 465 -20.03 0.00 -8.19
C ASP A 465 -20.12 -0.62 -9.59
N GLN A 466 -19.02 -0.67 -10.33
CA GLN A 466 -18.92 -1.35 -11.61
C GLN A 466 -18.56 -2.84 -11.50
N GLY A 467 -18.43 -3.36 -10.30
CA GLY A 467 -18.05 -4.75 -10.07
C GLY A 467 -16.57 -5.05 -10.40
N VAL A 468 -15.74 -4.04 -10.56
CA VAL A 468 -14.31 -4.17 -10.84
C VAL A 468 -13.55 -4.35 -9.54
N PHE A 469 -12.69 -5.37 -9.50
CA PHE A 469 -11.87 -5.63 -8.32
C PHE A 469 -10.66 -4.71 -8.27
N MET A 470 -10.35 -4.25 -7.06
CA MET A 470 -9.13 -3.51 -6.77
C MET A 470 -8.20 -4.38 -5.95
N PHE A 471 -6.99 -4.57 -6.43
CA PHE A 471 -5.98 -5.36 -5.74
C PHE A 471 -4.88 -4.48 -5.15
N VAL A 472 -4.38 -4.87 -3.99
CA VAL A 472 -3.11 -4.40 -3.45
C VAL A 472 -2.13 -5.57 -3.45
N SER A 473 -0.91 -5.34 -3.95
CA SER A 473 0.16 -6.34 -3.95
C SER A 473 1.19 -6.00 -2.89
N ASN A 474 1.53 -6.97 -2.05
CA ASN A 474 2.71 -6.91 -1.18
C ASN A 474 3.72 -8.01 -1.48
N ARG A 475 3.70 -8.53 -2.72
CA ARG A 475 4.63 -9.57 -3.19
C ARG A 475 6.07 -9.09 -3.31
N ASP A 476 6.26 -7.81 -3.49
CA ASP A 476 7.56 -7.14 -3.56
C ASP A 476 7.57 -5.94 -2.60
N GLU A 477 8.75 -5.49 -2.27
CA GLU A 477 8.95 -4.23 -1.57
C GLU A 477 9.02 -3.12 -2.63
N PHE A 478 7.97 -2.30 -2.71
CA PHE A 478 7.82 -1.26 -3.73
C PHE A 478 8.36 0.09 -3.28
N GLY A 479 8.22 0.37 -2.00
CA GLY A 479 8.59 1.66 -1.44
C GLY A 479 7.88 1.94 -0.13
N ARG A 480 7.77 3.22 0.18
CA ARG A 480 7.18 3.69 1.44
C ARG A 480 6.41 4.99 1.26
N LEU A 481 5.62 5.32 2.26
CA LEU A 481 4.90 6.59 2.35
C LEU A 481 5.72 7.59 3.16
N VAL A 482 5.71 8.84 2.69
CA VAL A 482 6.37 9.97 3.35
C VAL A 482 5.34 10.72 4.19
N ALA A 483 5.63 10.94 5.47
CA ALA A 483 4.78 11.74 6.33
C ALA A 483 4.99 13.24 6.06
N SER A 484 3.91 13.99 5.90
CA SER A 484 3.94 15.42 5.54
C SER A 484 3.23 16.34 6.53
N ALA A 485 2.60 15.79 7.58
CA ALA A 485 1.77 16.53 8.51
C ALA A 485 2.51 17.64 9.28
N ASN A 486 3.79 17.44 9.58
CA ASN A 486 4.64 18.36 10.36
C ASN A 486 5.75 19.01 9.51
N PHE A 487 5.51 19.17 8.22
CA PHE A 487 6.49 19.73 7.30
C PHE A 487 6.41 21.28 7.30
N ASN A 488 7.44 21.91 7.83
CA ASN A 488 7.52 23.38 7.90
C ASN A 488 8.37 23.94 6.76
N THR A 489 7.72 24.56 5.80
CA THR A 489 8.35 25.11 4.58
C THR A 489 9.01 26.49 4.77
N SER A 490 8.93 27.10 5.96
CA SER A 490 9.54 28.40 6.24
C SER A 490 11.07 28.33 6.35
N ARG A 491 11.63 27.14 6.51
CA ARG A 491 13.07 26.91 6.62
C ARG A 491 13.72 26.80 5.25
N LEU A 492 15.01 27.14 5.17
CA LEU A 492 15.74 27.08 3.90
C LEU A 492 15.84 25.63 3.35
N HIS A 493 16.15 24.68 4.24
CA HIS A 493 16.24 23.25 3.91
C HIS A 493 15.37 22.44 4.88
N PRO A 494 14.05 22.46 4.71
CA PRO A 494 13.14 21.88 5.69
C PRO A 494 13.29 20.34 5.84
N ASP A 495 13.82 19.65 4.84
CA ASP A 495 14.05 18.21 4.90
C ASP A 495 15.03 17.81 6.03
N MET A 496 15.96 18.69 6.42
CA MET A 496 16.89 18.44 7.53
C MET A 496 16.16 18.12 8.84
N TRP A 497 14.98 18.69 9.07
CA TRP A 497 14.19 18.49 10.28
C TRP A 497 13.31 17.24 10.25
N GLN A 498 13.42 16.42 9.20
CA GLN A 498 12.55 15.25 9.02
C GLN A 498 13.11 13.93 9.60
N ILE A 499 14.13 13.99 10.41
CA ILE A 499 14.77 12.79 11.01
C ILE A 499 13.80 11.97 11.89
N PHE A 500 12.82 12.61 12.54
CA PHE A 500 11.83 11.94 13.39
C PHE A 500 10.68 11.35 12.58
N ASP A 501 10.09 12.12 11.67
CA ASP A 501 8.90 11.72 10.95
C ASP A 501 9.20 10.84 9.73
N ASN A 502 10.35 11.06 9.08
CA ASN A 502 10.76 10.32 7.89
C ASN A 502 12.22 9.86 8.00
N PRO A 503 12.53 8.96 8.94
CA PRO A 503 13.91 8.58 9.25
C PRO A 503 14.64 7.88 8.10
N MET A 504 13.96 7.10 7.29
CA MET A 504 14.58 6.38 6.16
C MET A 504 14.92 7.33 5.01
N ASP A 505 14.02 8.26 4.66
CA ASP A 505 14.27 9.28 3.64
C ASP A 505 15.37 10.24 4.10
N TRP A 506 15.38 10.59 5.38
CA TRP A 506 16.42 11.41 5.97
C TRP A 506 17.79 10.72 5.87
N LYS A 507 17.84 9.44 6.20
CA LYS A 507 19.07 8.62 6.08
C LYS A 507 19.61 8.57 4.66
N GLU A 508 18.74 8.32 3.68
CA GLU A 508 19.13 8.26 2.26
C GLU A 508 19.71 9.59 1.75
N LYS A 509 19.16 10.72 2.23
CA LYS A 509 19.59 12.05 1.80
C LYS A 509 20.82 12.55 2.54
N TYR A 510 20.93 12.33 3.84
CA TYR A 510 21.84 13.06 4.72
C TYR A 510 22.94 12.23 5.38
N VAL A 511 22.82 10.93 5.44
CA VAL A 511 23.87 10.05 5.98
C VAL A 511 24.79 9.63 4.85
N HIS A 512 26.10 9.56 5.15
CA HIS A 512 27.11 9.15 4.18
C HIS A 512 26.82 7.74 3.64
N GLU A 513 27.01 7.54 2.34
CA GLU A 513 26.75 6.25 1.67
C GLU A 513 27.54 5.08 2.25
N ASN A 514 28.75 5.36 2.79
CA ASN A 514 29.63 4.36 3.38
C ASN A 514 29.52 4.23 4.90
N TYR A 515 28.53 4.90 5.53
CA TYR A 515 28.36 4.83 6.98
C TYR A 515 28.18 3.38 7.48
N SER A 516 27.40 2.56 6.81
CA SER A 516 27.19 1.16 7.20
C SER A 516 28.46 0.32 7.18
N LYS A 517 29.42 0.68 6.35
CA LYS A 517 30.71 -0.02 6.20
C LYS A 517 31.65 0.16 7.41
N ILE A 518 31.35 1.11 8.29
CA ILE A 518 32.06 1.26 9.58
C ILE A 518 31.97 -0.02 10.41
N PHE A 519 30.83 -0.72 10.32
CA PHE A 519 30.53 -1.90 11.12
C PHE A 519 30.92 -3.23 10.46
N GLU A 520 31.47 -3.19 9.24
CA GLU A 520 31.95 -4.36 8.53
C GLU A 520 33.41 -4.66 8.92
N ASP A 521 33.71 -5.89 9.38
CA ASP A 521 35.02 -6.25 9.91
C ASP A 521 36.15 -6.30 8.85
N GLU A 522 35.82 -6.67 7.60
CA GLU A 522 36.80 -6.85 6.53
C GLU A 522 37.09 -5.59 5.72
N LYS A 523 36.23 -4.59 5.74
CA LYS A 523 36.36 -3.34 4.97
C LYS A 523 35.96 -2.12 5.78
N SER A 524 36.48 -2.05 7.02
CA SER A 524 36.19 -0.89 7.86
C SER A 524 36.70 0.40 7.22
N PHE A 525 35.76 1.38 7.10
CA PHE A 525 36.10 2.74 6.65
C PHE A 525 36.63 3.62 7.80
N VAL A 526 37.07 3.02 8.91
CA VAL A 526 37.62 3.74 10.05
C VAL A 526 39.13 3.82 9.91
N GLU A 527 39.69 5.03 9.97
CA GLU A 527 41.14 5.31 9.98
C GLU A 527 41.53 5.83 11.36
N GLN A 528 42.72 5.50 11.81
CA GLN A 528 43.29 5.97 13.09
C GLN A 528 44.54 6.79 12.83
N PRO A 529 44.43 8.13 12.62
CA PRO A 529 45.59 8.96 12.32
C PRO A 529 46.48 9.24 13.52
N CYS A 530 45.95 9.22 14.73
CA CYS A 530 46.67 9.45 15.99
C CYS A 530 46.16 8.47 17.07
N PRO A 531 46.88 8.30 18.18
CA PRO A 531 46.38 7.45 19.28
C PRO A 531 45.00 7.89 19.76
N ASP A 532 44.04 6.94 19.77
CA ASP A 532 42.64 7.13 20.17
C ASP A 532 41.88 8.21 19.39
N VAL A 533 42.37 8.56 18.21
CA VAL A 533 41.70 9.48 17.27
C VAL A 533 41.26 8.70 16.04
N TYR A 534 40.01 8.76 15.70
CA TYR A 534 39.45 7.98 14.60
C TYR A 534 38.74 8.83 13.57
N TRP A 535 38.90 8.51 12.30
CA TRP A 535 38.14 9.06 11.17
C TRP A 535 37.14 8.05 10.69
N PHE A 536 35.92 8.52 10.41
CA PHE A 536 34.86 7.71 9.80
C PHE A 536 33.87 8.56 9.01
N PRO A 537 33.23 7.99 7.99
CA PRO A 537 32.22 8.72 7.21
C PRO A 537 30.93 8.90 8.02
N ALA A 538 30.38 10.11 8.08
CA ALA A 538 29.17 10.43 8.84
C ALA A 538 28.10 11.08 7.99
N PHE A 539 28.40 12.16 7.28
CA PHE A 539 27.45 12.96 6.50
C PHE A 539 27.61 12.75 5.01
N SER A 540 26.48 12.80 4.27
CA SER A 540 26.51 13.02 2.84
C SER A 540 26.98 14.44 2.50
N GLU A 541 27.38 14.66 1.26
CA GLU A 541 27.72 16.02 0.79
C GLU A 541 26.54 16.97 0.92
N LYS A 542 25.32 16.51 0.66
CA LYS A 542 24.09 17.32 0.82
C LYS A 542 23.88 17.79 2.24
N MET A 543 24.13 16.94 3.25
CA MET A 543 24.04 17.35 4.65
C MET A 543 25.02 18.49 4.96
N CYS A 544 26.24 18.33 4.50
CA CYS A 544 27.28 19.36 4.69
C CYS A 544 26.86 20.68 4.05
N ASP A 545 26.43 20.66 2.80
CA ASP A 545 26.03 21.87 2.05
C ASP A 545 24.80 22.55 2.67
N HIS A 546 23.77 21.76 2.99
CA HIS A 546 22.54 22.29 3.58
C HIS A 546 22.75 22.86 4.98
N LEU A 547 23.62 22.26 5.77
CA LEU A 547 23.96 22.77 7.10
C LEU A 547 24.73 24.10 7.01
N VAL A 548 25.72 24.19 6.14
CA VAL A 548 26.48 25.44 5.91
C VAL A 548 25.56 26.55 5.38
N GLU A 549 24.73 26.25 4.39
CA GLU A 549 23.79 27.21 3.82
C GLU A 549 22.78 27.70 4.86
N THR A 550 22.29 26.81 5.73
CA THR A 550 21.37 27.15 6.82
C THR A 550 22.06 28.08 7.84
N MET A 551 23.30 27.81 8.18
CA MET A 551 24.06 28.66 9.11
C MET A 551 24.36 30.03 8.53
N GLU A 552 24.74 30.10 7.25
CA GLU A 552 24.98 31.40 6.57
C GLU A 552 23.68 32.18 6.35
N ASP A 553 22.57 31.51 6.11
CA ASP A 553 21.25 32.17 6.02
C ASP A 553 20.84 32.77 7.37
N TYR A 554 21.07 32.07 8.47
CA TYR A 554 20.88 32.61 9.81
C TYR A 554 21.77 33.82 10.08
N GLY A 555 23.06 33.73 9.73
CA GLY A 555 24.00 34.82 9.60
C GLY A 555 24.49 35.50 10.88
N GLU A 556 23.96 35.15 12.05
CA GLU A 556 24.36 35.72 13.33
C GLU A 556 25.52 34.95 13.97
N TRP A 557 26.65 34.98 13.30
CA TRP A 557 27.88 34.37 13.81
C TRP A 557 28.38 35.10 15.04
N SER A 558 28.85 34.36 16.04
CA SER A 558 29.48 34.96 17.23
C SER A 558 30.78 35.69 16.83
N GLY A 559 31.10 36.75 17.57
CA GLY A 559 32.26 37.58 17.29
C GLY A 559 33.59 36.99 17.87
N GLY A 560 33.66 35.71 18.22
CA GLY A 560 34.82 35.11 18.90
C GLY A 560 34.96 35.52 20.36
N SER A 561 33.92 36.11 20.96
CA SER A 561 33.91 36.58 22.37
C SER A 561 32.82 35.90 23.23
N HIS A 562 32.15 34.89 22.69
CA HIS A 562 31.05 34.22 23.36
C HIS A 562 31.54 33.46 24.61
N LYS A 563 31.02 33.87 25.79
CA LYS A 563 31.19 33.10 27.03
C LYS A 563 29.98 32.18 27.18
N ASP A 564 30.21 30.90 27.09
CA ASP A 564 29.16 29.94 27.39
C ASP A 564 29.05 29.76 28.92
N GLU A 565 27.99 30.29 29.51
CA GLU A 565 27.71 30.18 30.95
C GLU A 565 27.51 28.74 31.41
N ARG A 566 27.29 27.80 30.47
CA ARG A 566 27.14 26.37 30.75
C ARG A 566 28.47 25.68 31.05
N LEU A 567 29.60 26.34 30.74
CA LEU A 567 30.97 25.87 31.04
C LEU A 567 31.44 26.27 32.44
N ALA A 568 30.58 26.22 33.45
CA ALA A 568 30.94 26.49 34.84
C ALA A 568 31.82 25.36 35.40
N GLY A 569 33.03 25.67 35.85
CA GLY A 569 33.89 24.72 36.56
C GLY A 569 35.36 24.61 36.11
N GLY A 570 35.96 25.66 35.59
CA GLY A 570 37.41 25.74 35.43
C GLY A 570 38.00 25.19 34.13
N TYR A 571 37.15 24.93 33.13
CA TYR A 571 37.63 24.63 31.78
C TYR A 571 37.94 25.90 31.00
N GLU A 572 38.97 25.87 30.18
CA GLU A 572 39.36 26.98 29.35
C GLU A 572 38.25 27.30 28.32
N ASN A 573 37.74 28.52 28.40
CA ASN A 573 36.82 29.00 27.38
C ASN A 573 37.68 29.48 26.18
N VAL A 574 37.63 28.70 25.11
CA VAL A 574 38.33 29.02 23.85
C VAL A 574 37.32 29.56 22.88
N PRO A 575 37.28 30.88 22.64
CA PRO A 575 36.28 31.48 21.79
C PRO A 575 36.43 31.06 20.34
N THR A 576 35.29 30.74 19.71
CA THR A 576 35.19 30.44 18.28
C THR A 576 34.17 31.34 17.64
N VAL A 577 34.28 31.55 16.32
CA VAL A 577 33.24 32.15 15.51
C VAL A 577 32.25 31.04 15.15
N ASP A 578 31.12 31.01 15.80
CA ASP A 578 30.19 29.88 15.74
C ASP A 578 28.71 30.27 15.71
N ILE A 579 27.88 29.31 15.33
CA ILE A 579 26.43 29.28 15.50
C ILE A 579 26.06 27.94 16.12
N HIS A 580 25.29 27.97 17.22
CA HIS A 580 24.84 26.77 17.91
C HIS A 580 23.60 26.19 17.24
N MET A 581 23.43 24.87 17.31
CA MET A 581 22.29 24.16 16.74
C MET A 581 20.94 24.62 17.31
N ASN A 582 20.90 24.99 18.60
CA ASN A 582 19.68 25.52 19.22
C ASN A 582 19.27 26.89 18.67
N GLN A 583 20.21 27.68 18.16
CA GLN A 583 19.93 29.00 17.59
C GLN A 583 19.12 28.90 16.28
N ILE A 584 19.36 27.86 15.49
CA ILE A 584 18.60 27.59 14.26
C ILE A 584 17.41 26.64 14.49
N GLY A 585 17.14 26.24 15.75
CA GLY A 585 16.04 25.33 16.09
C GLY A 585 16.28 23.88 15.64
N PHE A 586 17.54 23.45 15.54
CA PHE A 586 17.93 22.11 15.05
C PHE A 586 18.51 21.19 16.13
N GLU A 587 18.59 21.64 17.38
CA GLU A 587 19.24 20.88 18.44
C GLU A 587 18.60 19.51 18.69
N LYS A 588 17.28 19.45 18.72
CA LYS A 588 16.53 18.20 18.96
C LYS A 588 16.83 17.15 17.89
N GLU A 589 16.83 17.54 16.64
CA GLU A 589 17.12 16.70 15.49
C GLU A 589 18.60 16.27 15.49
N TRP A 590 19.49 17.18 15.85
CA TRP A 590 20.92 16.88 15.96
C TRP A 590 21.21 15.87 17.07
N LEU A 591 20.57 15.99 18.23
CA LEU A 591 20.69 15.00 19.32
C LEU A 591 20.16 13.63 18.92
N LYS A 592 19.12 13.58 18.13
CA LYS A 592 18.62 12.34 17.53
C LYS A 592 19.64 11.69 16.60
N PHE A 593 20.30 12.48 15.77
CA PHE A 593 21.39 12.01 14.91
C PHE A 593 22.55 11.43 15.74
N LEU A 594 22.98 12.11 16.77
CA LEU A 594 24.04 11.62 17.65
C LEU A 594 23.68 10.28 18.29
N LYS A 595 22.46 10.15 18.77
CA LYS A 595 21.99 8.93 19.42
C LYS A 595 21.91 7.75 18.45
N GLU A 596 21.44 7.95 17.24
CA GLU A 596 21.22 6.87 16.27
C GLU A 596 22.45 6.51 15.45
N TYR A 597 23.29 7.49 15.14
CA TYR A 597 24.41 7.29 14.21
C TYR A 597 25.80 7.39 14.87
N ILE A 598 25.96 8.23 15.86
CA ILE A 598 27.26 8.44 16.50
C ILE A 598 27.46 7.53 17.72
N ALA A 599 26.46 7.33 18.55
CA ALA A 599 26.56 6.45 19.71
C ALA A 599 27.00 5.00 19.34
N PRO A 600 26.46 4.37 18.29
CA PRO A 600 26.93 3.05 17.87
C PRO A 600 28.42 3.02 17.45
N VAL A 601 28.91 4.08 16.82
CA VAL A 601 30.32 4.21 16.43
C VAL A 601 31.21 4.40 17.67
N THR A 602 30.77 5.20 18.63
CA THR A 602 31.46 5.41 19.89
C THR A 602 31.64 4.09 20.65
N GLU A 603 30.58 3.29 20.72
CA GLU A 603 30.62 1.97 21.37
C GLU A 603 31.60 1.02 20.69
N LYS A 604 31.67 1.05 19.35
CA LYS A 604 32.65 0.26 18.60
C LYS A 604 34.07 0.69 18.80
N LEU A 605 34.33 2.02 18.77
CA LEU A 605 35.68 2.57 18.80
C LEU A 605 36.25 2.65 20.22
N TYR A 606 35.42 2.90 21.22
CA TYR A 606 35.80 3.02 22.63
C TYR A 606 35.00 2.04 23.49
N PRO A 607 35.27 0.73 23.40
CA PRO A 607 34.49 -0.28 24.13
C PRO A 607 34.54 -0.07 25.64
N GLY A 608 33.41 -0.25 26.30
CA GLY A 608 33.29 -0.11 27.74
C GLY A 608 32.83 1.27 28.23
N TYR A 609 32.75 2.26 27.35
CA TYR A 609 32.08 3.53 27.64
C TYR A 609 30.62 3.46 27.17
N TYR A 610 29.68 3.64 28.08
CA TYR A 610 28.26 3.53 27.78
C TYR A 610 27.75 4.76 27.02
N PRO A 611 27.38 4.64 25.74
CA PRO A 611 27.10 5.80 24.92
C PRO A 611 25.64 6.24 25.03
N LYS A 612 25.33 7.10 25.99
CA LYS A 612 24.07 7.84 25.96
C LYS A 612 24.08 8.95 24.91
N ALA A 613 25.27 9.34 24.45
CA ALA A 613 25.51 10.39 23.48
C ALA A 613 24.76 11.69 23.82
N GLN A 614 24.83 12.10 25.07
CA GLN A 614 24.29 13.38 25.51
C GLN A 614 25.31 14.48 25.16
N ALA A 615 24.88 15.42 24.37
CA ALA A 615 25.72 16.54 23.97
C ALA A 615 25.10 17.87 24.45
N ILE A 616 25.85 18.57 25.28
CA ILE A 616 25.43 19.86 25.84
C ILE A 616 25.72 21.00 24.85
N MET A 617 26.83 20.86 24.10
CA MET A 617 27.27 21.85 23.14
C MET A 617 27.37 21.27 21.74
N ASN A 618 26.66 21.89 20.81
CA ASN A 618 26.59 21.49 19.41
C ASN A 618 26.60 22.74 18.55
N PHE A 619 27.66 22.95 17.79
CA PHE A 619 27.85 24.21 17.06
C PHE A 619 28.65 24.00 15.79
N VAL A 620 28.41 24.89 14.81
CA VAL A 620 29.19 25.00 13.58
C VAL A 620 30.19 26.13 13.73
N VAL A 621 31.44 25.88 13.43
CA VAL A 621 32.54 26.84 13.50
C VAL A 621 32.94 27.26 12.10
N ARG A 622 33.21 28.57 11.95
CA ARG A 622 33.70 29.18 10.73
C ARG A 622 35.13 29.72 10.97
N TYR A 623 36.08 29.20 10.19
CA TYR A 623 37.48 29.69 10.19
C TYR A 623 37.77 30.46 8.92
N ARG A 624 38.30 31.68 9.09
CA ARG A 624 38.76 32.56 8.02
C ARG A 624 40.07 33.25 8.43
N PRO A 625 41.00 33.50 7.47
CA PRO A 625 42.23 34.21 7.79
C PRO A 625 42.02 35.62 8.37
N ASP A 626 40.94 36.27 7.99
CA ASP A 626 40.59 37.65 8.39
C ASP A 626 39.65 37.75 9.62
N GLU A 627 39.13 36.61 10.09
CA GLU A 627 38.29 36.56 11.30
C GLU A 627 38.99 35.80 12.42
N GLN A 628 38.85 34.49 12.43
CA GLN A 628 39.52 33.58 13.34
C GLN A 628 40.16 32.46 12.55
N PRO A 629 41.47 32.53 12.28
CA PRO A 629 42.14 31.55 11.43
C PRO A 629 42.45 30.23 12.15
N SER A 630 42.66 30.27 13.48
CA SER A 630 43.16 29.17 14.27
C SER A 630 42.53 29.14 15.65
N LEU A 631 42.81 28.07 16.38
CA LEU A 631 42.35 27.89 17.75
C LEU A 631 43.56 27.53 18.63
N ARG A 632 43.77 28.26 19.75
CA ARG A 632 44.88 28.02 20.66
C ARG A 632 44.84 26.64 21.27
N PRO A 633 45.98 26.08 21.75
CA PRO A 633 46.01 24.80 22.44
C PRO A 633 45.10 24.76 23.67
N HIS A 634 44.31 23.69 23.80
CA HIS A 634 43.32 23.51 24.87
C HIS A 634 42.91 22.04 25.02
N HIS A 635 42.25 21.73 26.14
CA HIS A 635 41.45 20.51 26.29
C HIS A 635 39.98 20.86 26.06
N ASP A 636 39.21 19.94 25.52
CA ASP A 636 37.78 20.07 25.49
C ASP A 636 37.15 19.62 26.81
N SER A 637 36.01 20.17 27.15
CA SER A 637 35.29 19.81 28.39
C SER A 637 34.50 18.51 28.28
N SER A 638 34.44 17.91 27.11
CA SER A 638 33.69 16.68 26.81
C SER A 638 34.46 15.40 27.20
N THR A 639 33.76 14.30 27.31
CA THR A 639 34.33 12.96 27.32
C THR A 639 34.88 12.60 25.95
N PHE A 640 34.09 12.81 24.93
CA PHE A 640 34.45 12.71 23.52
C PHE A 640 34.08 13.97 22.77
N THR A 641 34.91 14.36 21.80
CA THR A 641 34.60 15.42 20.86
C THR A 641 34.47 14.84 19.47
N ILE A 642 33.40 15.23 18.77
CA ILE A 642 33.17 14.93 17.37
C ILE A 642 33.39 16.18 16.56
N ASN A 643 34.11 16.04 15.47
CA ASN A 643 34.44 17.13 14.57
C ASN A 643 34.17 16.66 13.13
N ILE A 644 33.16 17.20 12.49
CA ILE A 644 32.74 16.80 11.13
C ILE A 644 33.13 17.89 10.15
N ALA A 645 33.89 17.55 9.12
CA ALA A 645 34.28 18.48 8.06
C ALA A 645 33.06 18.76 7.16
N LEU A 646 32.73 20.05 6.97
CA LEU A 646 31.57 20.47 6.17
C LEU A 646 31.95 20.95 4.78
N ASN A 647 33.25 21.15 4.50
CA ASN A 647 33.71 21.49 3.16
C ASN A 647 35.13 20.94 2.89
N ASN A 648 35.66 21.17 1.69
CA ASN A 648 36.82 20.49 1.19
C ASN A 648 38.12 21.35 1.31
N LYS A 649 39.17 20.77 1.93
CA LYS A 649 40.51 21.31 1.85
C LYS A 649 41.04 21.26 0.42
N GLY A 650 41.72 22.31 0.00
CA GLY A 650 42.30 22.42 -1.34
C GLY A 650 41.31 22.96 -2.40
N VAL A 651 40.03 22.98 -2.12
CA VAL A 651 38.98 23.55 -2.96
C VAL A 651 38.40 24.79 -2.31
N ASP A 652 37.83 24.63 -1.12
CA ASP A 652 37.12 25.69 -0.39
C ASP A 652 38.04 26.51 0.51
N TYR A 653 39.13 25.91 0.97
CA TYR A 653 40.12 26.54 1.84
C TYR A 653 41.48 25.84 1.76
N GLU A 654 42.52 26.51 2.27
CA GLU A 654 43.86 25.97 2.48
C GLU A 654 44.25 26.05 3.95
N GLY A 655 45.13 25.15 4.39
CA GLY A 655 45.54 25.04 5.78
C GLY A 655 44.53 24.24 6.62
N GLY A 656 44.37 24.63 7.87
CA GLY A 656 43.46 23.94 8.81
C GLY A 656 44.04 22.64 9.35
N GLY A 657 43.19 21.89 10.06
CA GLY A 657 43.61 20.67 10.73
C GLY A 657 43.73 20.83 12.24
N CYS A 658 44.15 19.76 12.91
CA CYS A 658 44.32 19.70 14.35
C CYS A 658 45.67 19.06 14.71
N LYS A 659 46.34 19.59 15.71
CA LYS A 659 47.55 19.00 16.25
C LYS A 659 47.36 18.58 17.69
N PHE A 660 47.59 17.31 17.96
CA PHE A 660 47.60 16.76 19.32
C PHE A 660 49.01 16.85 19.88
N LEU A 661 49.21 17.81 20.79
CA LEU A 661 50.54 18.19 21.27
C LEU A 661 51.23 17.08 22.07
N ARG A 662 50.48 16.37 22.90
CA ARG A 662 51.01 15.26 23.69
C ARG A 662 51.66 14.16 22.87
N TYR A 663 51.07 13.90 21.70
CA TYR A 663 51.50 12.80 20.83
C TYR A 663 52.35 13.28 19.65
N ASP A 664 52.57 14.60 19.55
CA ASP A 664 53.21 15.25 18.41
C ASP A 664 52.60 14.74 17.07
N CYS A 665 51.30 14.64 17.05
CA CYS A 665 50.55 14.08 15.93
C CYS A 665 49.64 15.13 15.31
N LYS A 666 49.81 15.33 14.01
CA LYS A 666 49.01 16.25 13.23
C LYS A 666 47.96 15.49 12.45
N VAL A 667 46.68 15.89 12.61
CA VAL A 667 45.60 15.43 11.78
C VAL A 667 45.28 16.51 10.76
N GLU A 668 45.51 16.23 9.49
CA GLU A 668 45.06 17.13 8.43
C GLU A 668 43.55 17.15 8.40
N SER A 669 42.94 18.22 7.82
CA SER A 669 41.50 18.33 7.73
C SER A 669 40.88 17.07 7.13
N PRO A 670 39.87 16.46 7.78
CA PRO A 670 39.20 15.30 7.22
C PRO A 670 38.45 15.65 5.93
N ARG A 671 38.13 14.63 5.16
CA ARG A 671 37.33 14.76 3.93
C ARG A 671 35.93 15.27 4.27
N LYS A 672 35.36 16.06 3.38
CA LYS A 672 33.98 16.56 3.53
C LYS A 672 33.03 15.42 3.88
N GLY A 673 32.24 15.61 4.95
CA GLY A 673 31.31 14.60 5.46
C GLY A 673 31.93 13.56 6.39
N TRP A 674 33.26 13.51 6.49
CA TRP A 674 33.95 12.63 7.43
C TRP A 674 34.08 13.30 8.79
N SER A 675 33.87 12.49 9.82
CA SER A 675 34.02 12.88 11.21
C SER A 675 35.35 12.38 11.76
N PHE A 676 36.04 13.20 12.56
CA PHE A 676 37.00 12.63 13.47
C PHE A 676 36.52 12.75 14.91
N MET A 677 36.76 11.71 15.67
CA MET A 677 36.40 11.59 17.07
C MET A 677 37.62 11.39 17.92
N HIS A 678 37.70 12.11 19.04
CA HIS A 678 38.81 12.01 19.99
C HIS A 678 38.34 12.23 21.42
N PRO A 679 39.07 11.72 22.43
CA PRO A 679 38.84 12.09 23.83
C PRO A 679 38.97 13.60 24.04
N GLY A 680 38.13 14.19 24.88
CA GLY A 680 38.10 15.63 25.11
C GLY A 680 38.98 16.06 26.28
N ARG A 681 38.75 15.43 27.45
CA ARG A 681 39.39 15.80 28.72
C ARG A 681 40.76 15.09 28.89
N LEU A 682 41.69 15.69 29.61
CA LEU A 682 42.91 15.13 30.20
C LEU A 682 43.96 14.62 29.24
N THR A 683 43.64 13.92 28.18
CA THR A 683 44.62 13.17 27.38
C THR A 683 44.92 13.78 26.02
N HIS A 684 44.01 14.57 25.46
CA HIS A 684 44.11 15.06 24.07
C HIS A 684 44.17 16.59 24.01
N TYR A 685 45.26 17.15 24.61
CA TYR A 685 45.58 18.57 24.48
C TYR A 685 45.91 18.86 23.01
N HIS A 686 45.13 19.76 22.39
CA HIS A 686 45.21 20.00 20.97
C HIS A 686 44.99 21.46 20.59
N GLU A 687 45.42 21.80 19.38
CA GLU A 687 45.24 23.11 18.76
C GLU A 687 44.60 23.00 17.38
N GLY A 688 43.82 24.02 17.01
CA GLY A 688 43.33 24.22 15.65
C GLY A 688 44.37 24.91 14.81
N LEU A 689 44.85 24.25 13.76
CA LEU A 689 45.86 24.79 12.86
C LEU A 689 45.30 25.88 11.97
N PRO A 690 46.13 26.92 11.57
CA PRO A 690 45.65 28.06 10.83
C PRO A 690 45.03 27.71 9.46
N THR A 691 43.87 28.31 9.18
CA THR A 691 43.32 28.40 7.85
C THR A 691 43.95 29.58 7.14
N THR A 692 44.68 29.31 6.06
CA THR A 692 45.52 30.30 5.39
C THR A 692 44.83 30.99 4.23
N ARG A 693 43.85 30.36 3.64
CA ARG A 693 43.04 30.90 2.53
C ARG A 693 41.61 30.29 2.57
N GLY A 694 40.65 31.06 2.13
CA GLY A 694 39.25 30.62 2.03
C GLY A 694 38.53 30.53 3.37
N THR A 695 37.46 29.79 3.40
CA THR A 695 36.59 29.59 4.58
C THR A 695 36.44 28.11 4.88
N ARG A 696 36.79 27.74 6.12
CA ARG A 696 36.64 26.38 6.62
C ARG A 696 35.41 26.30 7.54
N TYR A 697 34.58 25.29 7.34
CA TYR A 697 33.44 24.99 8.22
C TYR A 697 33.60 23.63 8.83
N ILE A 698 33.35 23.52 10.13
CA ILE A 698 33.30 22.27 10.86
C ILE A 698 32.09 22.23 11.78
N MET A 699 31.48 21.04 11.95
CA MET A 699 30.47 20.78 12.98
C MET A 699 31.14 20.15 14.20
N VAL A 700 30.94 20.71 15.38
CA VAL A 700 31.54 20.25 16.64
C VAL A 700 30.42 19.87 17.63
N SER A 701 30.56 18.69 18.23
CA SER A 701 29.74 18.28 19.37
C SER A 701 30.60 17.79 20.52
N PHE A 702 30.33 18.28 21.72
CA PHE A 702 30.92 17.79 22.96
C PHE A 702 29.97 16.73 23.55
N VAL A 703 30.41 15.48 23.52
CA VAL A 703 29.61 14.33 23.84
C VAL A 703 30.03 13.72 25.16
N ASP A 704 29.04 13.52 26.04
CA ASP A 704 29.22 12.81 27.32
C ASP A 704 28.46 11.45 27.27
N PRO A 705 28.91 10.46 28.07
CA PRO A 705 28.32 9.13 28.11
C PRO A 705 26.84 9.12 28.50
#